data_83d5118764c6f354345985aa5250a571
#
_entry.id   83d5118764c6f354345985aa5250a571
#
_cell.length_a   1.000
_cell.length_b   1.000
_cell.length_c   1.000
_cell.angle_alpha   90.00
_cell.angle_beta   90.00
_cell.angle_gamma   90.00
#
_symmetry.space_group_name_H-M   'P 1'
#
loop_
_entity.id
_entity.type
_entity.pdbx_description
1 polymer ?
#
loop_
_entity_poly.entity_id
_entity_poly.type
_entity_poly.pdbx_seq_one_letter_code
_entity_poly.pdbx_strand_id
1 'polypeptide(L)'
;MNKVIVFAGTTEGREICSFLKKYEIASLACTATEYGKCRIEEGGALTVRSGRLTEEEMEQLFGEEQPEMVIDATHPYADLVSENIRSACEKAGKTYLRLLRPSLAADPSCVMVDTTEEAVSYLAGTEGKILVTTGSKELAKFAELPDYKNRVYARVLPLPGVIASCAELGFDAAHTIGMQGPFSMDMNVAMLQSFHAEWMVTKESGRNGGFEEKIEAAKKAGVRVVLIGRPKEEEGLSEDEVKRYLVEKFDLSVKRDVVIAGIGPGAEAQMTLALVDACEQADVLIGAGRMTKAVEKYQKPMLAEYSPEKIYEYLKAHPEYEKIVLLQSGDVGFYSGAKKLQAVLAEDADFSVRVEPGISSLVYFCAKIGVSWEDAAFVSLHGQHCNFLETVRRNRKTLAIAGGKGSVREICQTLSSYGWEQIVLYVGTDRSYPEEQIVTGTAFELAKMEFAPLAVLLFENPNPEPEFTAGMADEVFLRDKVPMTKREVRNASLSHLQLSSNSVVYDIGSGTGSVSIEMALRAAQGKVYAIEKNPAAVALLQENKKKFAVDHLEIIEGTAPEALEALPVPTHAFIGGSAGNLKEILELLLRKNPNIRVVLNTVTVETLAEAASCFKKLAFEEPEIVCLQASNAKKAGRSHLMIAQNPVYIFTAQGGAKE
;
A
#
# COMPACT_ATOMS: atom_id res chain seq x y z
N MET A 1 -5.02 -34.83 -31.64
CA MET A 1 -5.60 -35.32 -30.39
C MET A 1 -5.67 -34.16 -29.44
N ASN A 2 -6.84 -33.90 -28.88
CA ASN A 2 -7.03 -32.81 -27.92
C ASN A 2 -6.52 -33.22 -26.53
N LYS A 3 -5.71 -32.37 -25.88
CA LYS A 3 -5.20 -32.64 -24.53
C LYS A 3 -6.24 -32.42 -23.46
N VAL A 4 -7.18 -31.47 -23.71
CA VAL A 4 -8.20 -31.05 -22.75
C VAL A 4 -9.58 -31.08 -23.41
N ILE A 5 -10.56 -31.69 -22.76
CA ILE A 5 -11.98 -31.55 -23.15
C ILE A 5 -12.70 -30.72 -22.10
N VAL A 6 -13.43 -29.69 -22.52
CA VAL A 6 -14.19 -28.79 -21.63
C VAL A 6 -15.68 -28.90 -21.95
N PHE A 7 -16.50 -29.31 -20.97
CA PHE A 7 -17.96 -29.22 -21.08
C PHE A 7 -18.41 -27.81 -20.68
N ALA A 8 -18.44 -26.89 -21.65
CA ALA A 8 -18.58 -25.46 -21.44
C ALA A 8 -20.04 -25.00 -21.37
N GLY A 9 -20.69 -25.20 -20.23
CA GLY A 9 -22.09 -24.78 -19.99
C GLY A 9 -22.23 -23.41 -19.32
N THR A 10 -21.14 -22.84 -18.81
CA THR A 10 -21.14 -21.60 -18.01
C THR A 10 -20.21 -20.53 -18.61
N THR A 11 -20.23 -19.33 -18.01
CA THR A 11 -19.30 -18.25 -18.38
C THR A 11 -17.86 -18.65 -18.05
N GLU A 12 -17.63 -19.20 -16.87
CA GLU A 12 -16.32 -19.67 -16.41
C GLU A 12 -15.75 -20.77 -17.34
N GLY A 13 -16.61 -21.67 -17.83
CA GLY A 13 -16.20 -22.64 -18.84
C GLY A 13 -15.74 -21.99 -20.14
N ARG A 14 -16.33 -20.87 -20.54
CA ARG A 14 -15.88 -20.09 -21.71
C ARG A 14 -14.55 -19.39 -21.45
N GLU A 15 -14.34 -18.84 -20.25
CA GLU A 15 -13.05 -18.23 -19.86
C GLU A 15 -11.92 -19.28 -19.89
N ILE A 16 -12.17 -20.50 -19.39
CA ILE A 16 -11.20 -21.60 -19.51
C ILE A 16 -10.94 -21.94 -20.98
N CYS A 17 -11.97 -21.99 -21.85
CA CYS A 17 -11.77 -22.21 -23.29
C CYS A 17 -10.90 -21.10 -23.92
N SER A 18 -11.14 -19.84 -23.56
CA SER A 18 -10.35 -18.69 -24.02
C SER A 18 -8.91 -18.78 -23.53
N PHE A 19 -8.70 -19.20 -22.29
CA PHE A 19 -7.38 -19.44 -21.71
C PHE A 19 -6.63 -20.55 -22.48
N LEU A 20 -7.25 -21.71 -22.70
CA LEU A 20 -6.67 -22.82 -23.46
C LEU A 20 -6.29 -22.40 -24.89
N LYS A 21 -7.16 -21.63 -25.56
CA LYS A 21 -6.89 -21.08 -26.90
C LYS A 21 -5.69 -20.14 -26.88
N LYS A 22 -5.61 -19.23 -25.90
CA LYS A 22 -4.52 -18.25 -25.75
C LYS A 22 -3.14 -18.90 -25.64
N TYR A 23 -3.06 -19.99 -24.86
CA TYR A 23 -1.81 -20.73 -24.64
C TYR A 23 -1.62 -21.90 -25.63
N GLU A 24 -2.41 -21.93 -26.71
CA GLU A 24 -2.33 -22.91 -27.79
C GLU A 24 -2.40 -24.37 -27.31
N ILE A 25 -3.14 -24.62 -26.22
CA ILE A 25 -3.38 -25.97 -25.70
C ILE A 25 -4.46 -26.64 -26.54
N ALA A 26 -4.11 -27.73 -27.23
CA ALA A 26 -5.04 -28.48 -28.05
C ALA A 26 -6.26 -28.93 -27.23
N SER A 27 -7.44 -28.38 -27.53
CA SER A 27 -8.63 -28.56 -26.71
C SER A 27 -9.93 -28.66 -27.52
N LEU A 28 -10.90 -29.37 -26.96
CA LEU A 28 -12.25 -29.51 -27.49
C LEU A 28 -13.27 -28.98 -26.47
N ALA A 29 -14.02 -27.94 -26.86
CA ALA A 29 -15.16 -27.44 -26.07
C ALA A 29 -16.45 -28.17 -26.52
N CYS A 30 -17.15 -28.78 -25.57
CA CYS A 30 -18.45 -29.41 -25.77
C CYS A 30 -19.56 -28.53 -25.21
N THR A 31 -20.55 -28.17 -26.01
CA THR A 31 -21.72 -27.38 -25.61
C THR A 31 -23.02 -28.12 -25.92
N ALA A 32 -24.03 -27.97 -25.07
CA ALA A 32 -25.32 -28.65 -25.24
C ALA A 32 -26.17 -28.11 -26.40
N THR A 33 -25.87 -26.90 -26.93
CA THR A 33 -26.68 -26.18 -27.91
C THR A 33 -25.83 -25.42 -28.90
N GLU A 34 -26.33 -25.22 -30.15
CA GLU A 34 -25.71 -24.33 -31.13
C GLU A 34 -25.53 -22.88 -30.61
N TYR A 35 -26.43 -22.41 -29.79
CA TYR A 35 -26.28 -21.10 -29.14
C TYR A 35 -25.06 -21.03 -28.23
N GLY A 36 -24.79 -22.09 -27.47
CA GLY A 36 -23.56 -22.22 -26.66
C GLY A 36 -22.31 -22.19 -27.54
N LYS A 37 -22.33 -22.89 -28.69
CA LYS A 37 -21.25 -22.92 -29.66
C LYS A 37 -20.93 -21.49 -30.19
N CYS A 38 -21.93 -20.72 -30.58
CA CYS A 38 -21.73 -19.37 -31.12
C CYS A 38 -21.11 -18.38 -30.11
N ARG A 39 -21.06 -18.75 -28.83
CA ARG A 39 -20.46 -17.93 -27.76
C ARG A 39 -19.00 -18.28 -27.42
N ILE A 40 -18.48 -19.32 -28.02
CA ILE A 40 -17.07 -19.74 -27.89
C ILE A 40 -16.38 -19.42 -29.20
N GLU A 41 -15.35 -18.62 -29.16
CA GLU A 41 -14.58 -18.24 -30.33
C GLU A 41 -13.66 -19.41 -30.75
N GLU A 42 -14.09 -20.22 -31.70
CA GLU A 42 -13.35 -21.33 -32.27
C GLU A 42 -12.11 -20.82 -33.05
N GLY A 43 -11.01 -21.56 -33.00
CA GLY A 43 -9.80 -21.27 -33.76
C GLY A 43 -8.51 -21.57 -32.99
N GLY A 44 -7.37 -21.58 -33.70
CA GLY A 44 -6.10 -22.02 -33.15
C GLY A 44 -6.16 -23.47 -32.69
N ALA A 45 -5.77 -23.72 -31.44
CA ALA A 45 -5.78 -25.06 -30.85
C ALA A 45 -7.13 -25.46 -30.23
N LEU A 46 -8.17 -24.62 -30.33
CA LEU A 46 -9.51 -24.86 -29.76
C LEU A 46 -10.51 -25.20 -30.87
N THR A 47 -11.16 -26.37 -30.76
CA THR A 47 -12.31 -26.77 -31.56
C THR A 47 -13.59 -26.81 -30.73
N VAL A 48 -14.75 -26.61 -31.36
CA VAL A 48 -16.04 -26.58 -30.64
C VAL A 48 -17.04 -27.55 -31.24
N ARG A 49 -17.58 -28.42 -30.39
CA ARG A 49 -18.66 -29.35 -30.73
C ARG A 49 -19.94 -28.97 -30.02
N SER A 50 -21.07 -28.96 -30.71
CA SER A 50 -22.41 -28.78 -30.14
C SER A 50 -23.20 -30.09 -30.18
N GLY A 51 -24.09 -30.26 -29.23
CA GLY A 51 -24.95 -31.40 -29.07
C GLY A 51 -24.89 -32.01 -27.66
N ARG A 52 -25.99 -32.59 -27.24
CA ARG A 52 -26.02 -33.37 -25.98
C ARG A 52 -25.37 -34.71 -26.22
N LEU A 53 -24.54 -35.14 -25.28
CA LEU A 53 -23.88 -36.43 -25.32
C LEU A 53 -24.44 -37.33 -24.20
N THR A 54 -24.68 -38.60 -24.53
CA THR A 54 -24.93 -39.64 -23.51
C THR A 54 -23.59 -40.08 -22.90
N GLU A 55 -23.65 -40.86 -21.82
CA GLU A 55 -22.46 -41.40 -21.17
C GLU A 55 -21.61 -42.24 -22.14
N GLU A 56 -22.25 -43.11 -22.93
CA GLU A 56 -21.58 -43.94 -23.92
C GLU A 56 -20.91 -43.12 -25.03
N GLU A 57 -21.58 -42.06 -25.49
CA GLU A 57 -21.00 -41.13 -26.48
C GLU A 57 -19.82 -40.35 -25.90
N MET A 58 -19.80 -40.05 -24.61
CA MET A 58 -18.66 -39.43 -23.91
C MET A 58 -17.49 -40.41 -23.80
N GLU A 59 -17.74 -41.68 -23.44
CA GLU A 59 -16.71 -42.74 -23.41
C GLU A 59 -16.07 -42.93 -24.79
N GLN A 60 -16.88 -42.98 -25.86
CA GLN A 60 -16.38 -43.04 -27.22
C GLN A 60 -15.52 -41.81 -27.57
N LEU A 61 -16.00 -40.62 -27.27
CA LEU A 61 -15.26 -39.36 -27.49
C LEU A 61 -13.91 -39.36 -26.76
N PHE A 62 -13.86 -39.82 -25.50
CA PHE A 62 -12.61 -39.88 -24.73
C PHE A 62 -11.67 -40.96 -25.28
N GLY A 63 -12.23 -42.03 -25.88
CA GLY A 63 -11.47 -43.04 -26.60
C GLY A 63 -10.84 -42.50 -27.90
N GLU A 64 -11.57 -41.70 -28.66
CA GLU A 64 -11.12 -41.09 -29.91
C GLU A 64 -10.10 -39.99 -29.71
N GLU A 65 -10.39 -39.04 -28.80
CA GLU A 65 -9.57 -37.84 -28.55
C GLU A 65 -8.39 -38.10 -27.61
N GLN A 66 -8.47 -39.13 -26.75
CA GLN A 66 -7.46 -39.45 -25.74
C GLN A 66 -7.02 -38.22 -24.89
N PRO A 67 -7.94 -37.48 -24.28
CA PRO A 67 -7.59 -36.29 -23.49
C PRO A 67 -6.74 -36.68 -22.27
N GLU A 68 -5.88 -35.78 -21.85
CA GLU A 68 -5.16 -35.91 -20.58
C GLU A 68 -6.10 -35.59 -19.39
N MET A 69 -7.08 -34.68 -19.62
CA MET A 69 -8.08 -34.31 -18.63
C MET A 69 -9.39 -33.87 -19.25
N VAL A 70 -10.43 -33.89 -18.42
CA VAL A 70 -11.77 -33.41 -18.75
C VAL A 70 -12.19 -32.38 -17.68
N ILE A 71 -12.58 -31.21 -18.13
CA ILE A 71 -13.06 -30.12 -17.26
C ILE A 71 -14.58 -30.05 -17.40
N ASP A 72 -15.28 -30.30 -16.30
CA ASP A 72 -16.72 -30.15 -16.22
C ASP A 72 -17.07 -28.75 -15.74
N ALA A 73 -17.39 -27.88 -16.68
CA ALA A 73 -17.90 -26.51 -16.45
C ALA A 73 -19.38 -26.40 -16.79
N THR A 74 -20.16 -27.46 -16.56
CA THR A 74 -21.61 -27.44 -16.72
C THR A 74 -22.28 -26.65 -15.60
N HIS A 75 -23.55 -26.30 -15.83
CA HIS A 75 -24.30 -25.52 -14.84
C HIS A 75 -24.49 -26.31 -13.54
N PRO A 76 -24.37 -25.70 -12.33
CA PRO A 76 -24.51 -26.40 -11.04
C PRO A 76 -25.82 -27.17 -10.83
N TYR A 77 -26.88 -26.87 -11.59
CA TYR A 77 -28.15 -27.59 -11.58
C TYR A 77 -28.29 -28.63 -12.69
N ALA A 78 -27.19 -29.06 -13.27
CA ALA A 78 -27.17 -30.07 -14.34
C ALA A 78 -26.59 -31.40 -13.83
N ASP A 79 -27.05 -31.90 -12.69
CA ASP A 79 -26.50 -33.01 -11.93
C ASP A 79 -26.30 -34.27 -12.80
N LEU A 80 -27.31 -34.64 -13.63
CA LEU A 80 -27.23 -35.82 -14.50
C LEU A 80 -26.07 -35.75 -15.50
N VAL A 81 -25.80 -34.58 -16.05
CA VAL A 81 -24.69 -34.42 -17.01
C VAL A 81 -23.35 -34.51 -16.30
N SER A 82 -23.20 -33.90 -15.13
CA SER A 82 -21.98 -33.99 -14.31
C SER A 82 -21.71 -35.43 -13.84
N GLU A 83 -22.76 -36.17 -13.45
CA GLU A 83 -22.63 -37.60 -13.12
C GLU A 83 -22.18 -38.41 -14.32
N ASN A 84 -22.74 -38.21 -15.52
CA ASN A 84 -22.35 -38.87 -16.73
C ASN A 84 -20.90 -38.59 -17.13
N ILE A 85 -20.47 -37.30 -17.04
CA ILE A 85 -19.08 -36.91 -17.34
C ILE A 85 -18.11 -37.60 -16.37
N ARG A 86 -18.43 -37.60 -15.06
CA ARG A 86 -17.61 -38.25 -14.03
C ARG A 86 -17.50 -39.74 -14.27
N SER A 87 -18.63 -40.42 -14.48
CA SER A 87 -18.65 -41.85 -14.77
C SER A 87 -17.85 -42.22 -16.04
N ALA A 88 -18.01 -41.47 -17.12
CA ALA A 88 -17.26 -41.69 -18.35
C ALA A 88 -15.75 -41.46 -18.16
N CYS A 89 -15.35 -40.45 -17.32
CA CYS A 89 -13.94 -40.22 -16.97
C CYS A 89 -13.37 -41.40 -16.17
N GLU A 90 -14.09 -41.89 -15.18
CA GLU A 90 -13.68 -43.05 -14.36
C GLU A 90 -13.44 -44.29 -15.24
N LYS A 91 -14.39 -44.63 -16.13
CA LYS A 91 -14.29 -45.75 -17.04
C LYS A 91 -13.14 -45.62 -18.07
N ALA A 92 -12.92 -44.40 -18.56
CA ALA A 92 -11.85 -44.11 -19.51
C ALA A 92 -10.48 -43.87 -18.86
N GLY A 93 -10.40 -43.82 -17.51
CA GLY A 93 -9.17 -43.54 -16.75
C GLY A 93 -8.64 -42.12 -17.00
N LYS A 94 -9.52 -41.14 -17.15
CA LYS A 94 -9.16 -39.73 -17.41
C LYS A 94 -9.28 -38.88 -16.17
N THR A 95 -8.41 -37.88 -16.05
CA THR A 95 -8.50 -36.89 -14.95
C THR A 95 -9.76 -36.07 -15.12
N TYR A 96 -10.59 -36.04 -14.07
CA TYR A 96 -11.82 -35.22 -14.00
C TYR A 96 -11.60 -34.03 -13.10
N LEU A 97 -11.91 -32.82 -13.59
CA LEU A 97 -11.91 -31.57 -12.81
C LEU A 97 -13.29 -30.94 -12.87
N ARG A 98 -13.89 -30.71 -11.72
CA ARG A 98 -15.15 -29.95 -11.60
C ARG A 98 -14.85 -28.48 -11.43
N LEU A 99 -15.27 -27.65 -12.37
CA LEU A 99 -15.20 -26.19 -12.27
C LEU A 99 -16.47 -25.67 -11.59
N LEU A 100 -16.34 -25.11 -10.40
CA LEU A 100 -17.44 -24.54 -9.63
C LEU A 100 -17.27 -23.05 -9.43
N ARG A 101 -18.38 -22.35 -9.44
CA ARG A 101 -18.41 -20.96 -8.98
C ARG A 101 -18.33 -20.91 -7.46
N PRO A 102 -17.59 -19.94 -6.87
CA PRO A 102 -17.66 -19.68 -5.45
C PRO A 102 -19.13 -19.45 -5.03
N SER A 103 -19.56 -20.09 -3.94
CA SER A 103 -20.85 -19.81 -3.31
C SER A 103 -20.80 -18.39 -2.74
N LEU A 104 -21.78 -17.56 -3.09
CA LEU A 104 -21.94 -16.26 -2.45
C LEU A 104 -22.54 -16.47 -1.06
N ALA A 105 -21.99 -15.79 -0.05
CA ALA A 105 -22.56 -15.84 1.30
C ALA A 105 -24.04 -15.47 1.26
N ALA A 106 -24.89 -16.35 1.80
CA ALA A 106 -26.32 -16.13 1.84
C ALA A 106 -26.64 -14.82 2.56
N ASP A 107 -27.41 -13.93 1.92
CA ASP A 107 -27.86 -12.70 2.55
C ASP A 107 -28.84 -13.03 3.69
N PRO A 108 -28.58 -12.63 4.94
CA PRO A 108 -29.43 -12.94 6.08
C PRO A 108 -30.87 -12.46 5.95
N SER A 109 -31.16 -11.55 5.01
CA SER A 109 -32.51 -11.04 4.75
C SER A 109 -33.34 -11.93 3.84
N CYS A 110 -32.77 -12.97 3.22
CA CYS A 110 -33.44 -13.89 2.32
C CYS A 110 -33.94 -15.11 3.07
N VAL A 111 -35.14 -15.60 2.65
CA VAL A 111 -35.65 -16.91 3.08
C VAL A 111 -34.94 -17.97 2.22
N MET A 112 -34.07 -18.78 2.84
CA MET A 112 -33.37 -19.86 2.16
C MET A 112 -34.23 -21.13 2.12
N VAL A 113 -34.28 -21.78 0.96
CA VAL A 113 -34.91 -23.09 0.74
C VAL A 113 -34.05 -23.93 -0.20
N ASP A 114 -34.12 -25.25 -0.08
CA ASP A 114 -33.27 -26.15 -0.87
C ASP A 114 -33.88 -26.50 -2.23
N THR A 115 -35.21 -26.46 -2.32
CA THR A 115 -35.95 -26.91 -3.52
C THR A 115 -37.03 -25.91 -3.96
N THR A 116 -37.47 -26.03 -5.21
CA THR A 116 -38.58 -25.23 -5.72
C THR A 116 -39.91 -25.61 -5.03
N GLU A 117 -40.05 -26.85 -4.67
CA GLU A 117 -41.23 -27.36 -3.90
C GLU A 117 -41.30 -26.71 -2.52
N GLU A 118 -40.20 -26.57 -1.83
CA GLU A 118 -40.12 -25.85 -0.56
C GLU A 118 -40.46 -24.36 -0.72
N ALA A 119 -39.94 -23.73 -1.80
CA ALA A 119 -40.29 -22.35 -2.12
C ALA A 119 -41.80 -22.18 -2.33
N VAL A 120 -42.40 -23.08 -3.09
CA VAL A 120 -43.88 -23.09 -3.31
C VAL A 120 -44.61 -23.31 -2.02
N SER A 121 -44.21 -24.29 -1.20
CA SER A 121 -44.82 -24.59 0.11
C SER A 121 -44.75 -23.37 1.05
N TYR A 122 -43.61 -22.70 1.10
CA TYR A 122 -43.45 -21.49 1.90
C TYR A 122 -44.36 -20.36 1.41
N LEU A 123 -44.38 -20.11 0.10
CA LEU A 123 -45.20 -19.06 -0.52
C LEU A 123 -46.71 -19.32 -0.48
N ALA A 124 -47.13 -20.58 -0.38
CA ALA A 124 -48.53 -20.95 -0.20
C ALA A 124 -49.15 -20.40 1.12
N GLY A 125 -48.28 -20.22 2.14
CA GLY A 125 -48.66 -19.61 3.42
C GLY A 125 -48.56 -18.08 3.46
N THR A 126 -48.27 -17.42 2.33
CA THR A 126 -48.09 -15.97 2.24
C THR A 126 -49.14 -15.31 1.36
N GLU A 127 -49.26 -14.00 1.52
CA GLU A 127 -50.06 -13.15 0.62
C GLU A 127 -49.17 -12.29 -0.26
N GLY A 128 -49.77 -11.62 -1.24
CA GLY A 128 -49.10 -10.67 -2.13
C GLY A 128 -48.58 -11.27 -3.46
N LYS A 129 -48.10 -10.39 -4.32
CA LYS A 129 -47.62 -10.73 -5.68
C LYS A 129 -46.21 -11.25 -5.66
N ILE A 130 -45.92 -12.18 -6.54
CA ILE A 130 -44.67 -12.94 -6.59
C ILE A 130 -44.02 -12.76 -7.98
N LEU A 131 -42.79 -12.25 -8.04
CA LEU A 131 -41.99 -12.27 -9.27
C LEU A 131 -41.09 -13.52 -9.26
N VAL A 132 -41.35 -14.46 -10.17
CA VAL A 132 -40.55 -15.68 -10.34
C VAL A 132 -39.51 -15.45 -11.41
N THR A 133 -38.22 -15.60 -11.04
CA THR A 133 -37.07 -15.40 -11.94
C THR A 133 -36.23 -16.66 -12.13
N THR A 134 -36.79 -17.83 -11.80
CA THR A 134 -36.14 -19.15 -11.91
C THR A 134 -36.15 -19.75 -13.31
N GLY A 135 -36.82 -19.08 -14.26
CA GLY A 135 -36.99 -19.56 -15.63
C GLY A 135 -38.21 -20.49 -15.79
N SER A 136 -38.41 -21.04 -16.99
CA SER A 136 -39.63 -21.76 -17.38
C SER A 136 -39.71 -23.22 -16.92
N LYS A 137 -38.56 -23.90 -16.69
CA LYS A 137 -38.52 -25.36 -16.45
C LYS A 137 -39.32 -25.81 -15.22
N GLU A 138 -39.35 -24.99 -14.20
CA GLU A 138 -40.00 -25.31 -12.93
C GLU A 138 -41.28 -24.49 -12.69
N LEU A 139 -41.72 -23.76 -13.72
CA LEU A 139 -42.89 -22.89 -13.61
C LEU A 139 -44.17 -23.65 -13.32
N ALA A 140 -44.26 -24.90 -13.75
CA ALA A 140 -45.38 -25.78 -13.45
C ALA A 140 -45.63 -25.94 -11.93
N LYS A 141 -44.57 -25.97 -11.10
CA LYS A 141 -44.68 -26.07 -9.65
C LYS A 141 -45.32 -24.80 -9.03
N PHE A 142 -45.01 -23.62 -9.59
CA PHE A 142 -45.60 -22.37 -9.16
C PHE A 142 -47.09 -22.23 -9.55
N ALA A 143 -47.56 -23.01 -10.54
CA ALA A 143 -48.98 -23.10 -10.88
C ALA A 143 -49.81 -23.87 -9.83
N GLU A 144 -49.15 -24.53 -8.88
CA GLU A 144 -49.81 -25.18 -7.72
C GLU A 144 -50.17 -24.19 -6.59
N LEU A 145 -49.62 -22.96 -6.63
CA LEU A 145 -49.92 -21.95 -5.63
C LEU A 145 -51.38 -21.51 -5.67
N PRO A 146 -52.01 -21.28 -4.51
CA PRO A 146 -53.33 -20.66 -4.46
C PRO A 146 -53.34 -19.31 -5.19
N ASP A 147 -54.29 -19.12 -6.08
CA ASP A 147 -54.49 -17.91 -6.88
C ASP A 147 -53.27 -17.51 -7.72
N TYR A 148 -52.51 -18.49 -8.20
CA TYR A 148 -51.27 -18.21 -8.96
C TYR A 148 -51.51 -17.33 -10.18
N LYS A 149 -52.67 -17.43 -10.83
CA LYS A 149 -53.01 -16.63 -12.02
C LYS A 149 -53.02 -15.14 -11.78
N ASN A 150 -53.30 -14.69 -10.57
CA ASN A 150 -53.33 -13.28 -10.17
C ASN A 150 -52.07 -12.86 -9.39
N ARG A 151 -51.39 -13.84 -8.77
CA ARG A 151 -50.26 -13.56 -7.88
C ARG A 151 -48.90 -13.70 -8.55
N VAL A 152 -48.74 -14.64 -9.49
CA VAL A 152 -47.41 -15.01 -10.01
C VAL A 152 -47.11 -14.35 -11.34
N TYR A 153 -46.05 -13.57 -11.38
CA TYR A 153 -45.45 -12.99 -12.58
C TYR A 153 -44.21 -13.81 -12.94
N ALA A 154 -44.24 -14.46 -14.12
CA ALA A 154 -43.18 -15.34 -14.55
C ALA A 154 -42.23 -14.65 -15.54
N ARG A 155 -40.97 -14.46 -15.15
CA ARG A 155 -39.91 -13.96 -16.07
C ARG A 155 -39.22 -15.12 -16.74
N VAL A 156 -39.38 -15.23 -18.06
CA VAL A 156 -38.93 -16.34 -18.88
C VAL A 156 -38.19 -15.86 -20.16
N LEU A 157 -37.47 -16.75 -20.83
CA LEU A 157 -36.85 -16.43 -22.12
C LEU A 157 -37.94 -16.17 -23.19
N PRO A 158 -37.75 -15.19 -24.10
CA PRO A 158 -38.72 -14.85 -25.15
C PRO A 158 -38.65 -15.83 -26.34
N LEU A 159 -38.68 -17.12 -26.05
CA LEU A 159 -38.69 -18.18 -27.07
C LEU A 159 -40.13 -18.66 -27.31
N PRO A 160 -40.55 -18.87 -28.58
CA PRO A 160 -41.94 -19.26 -28.90
C PRO A 160 -42.43 -20.44 -28.10
N GLY A 161 -41.61 -21.50 -27.98
CA GLY A 161 -41.99 -22.71 -27.23
C GLY A 161 -42.14 -22.46 -25.72
N VAL A 162 -41.33 -21.56 -25.15
CA VAL A 162 -41.38 -21.20 -23.73
C VAL A 162 -42.66 -20.40 -23.44
N ILE A 163 -42.99 -19.42 -24.30
CA ILE A 163 -44.21 -18.63 -24.15
C ILE A 163 -45.48 -19.53 -24.32
N ALA A 164 -45.45 -20.47 -25.27
CA ALA A 164 -46.53 -21.42 -25.44
C ALA A 164 -46.72 -22.30 -24.19
N SER A 165 -45.65 -22.81 -23.61
CA SER A 165 -45.73 -23.60 -22.36
C SER A 165 -46.26 -22.79 -21.18
N CYS A 166 -45.94 -21.48 -21.07
CA CYS A 166 -46.53 -20.63 -20.05
C CYS A 166 -48.05 -20.51 -20.22
N ALA A 167 -48.53 -20.35 -21.45
CA ALA A 167 -49.97 -20.29 -21.76
C ALA A 167 -50.70 -21.62 -21.46
N GLU A 168 -50.07 -22.76 -21.78
CA GLU A 168 -50.57 -24.10 -21.45
C GLU A 168 -50.70 -24.30 -19.93
N LEU A 169 -49.77 -23.76 -19.13
CA LEU A 169 -49.84 -23.76 -17.67
C LEU A 169 -50.90 -22.77 -17.11
N GLY A 170 -51.56 -21.98 -17.97
CA GLY A 170 -52.59 -21.03 -17.58
C GLY A 170 -52.13 -19.65 -17.15
N PHE A 171 -50.86 -19.28 -17.43
CA PHE A 171 -50.39 -17.92 -17.28
C PHE A 171 -50.83 -17.10 -18.48
N ASP A 172 -51.45 -15.95 -18.25
CA ASP A 172 -51.82 -15.03 -19.30
C ASP A 172 -50.66 -14.11 -19.74
N ALA A 173 -50.90 -13.32 -20.76
CA ALA A 173 -49.87 -12.41 -21.31
C ALA A 173 -49.49 -11.30 -20.29
N ALA A 174 -50.38 -10.93 -19.37
CA ALA A 174 -50.07 -9.89 -18.36
C ALA A 174 -49.15 -10.43 -17.26
N HIS A 175 -49.13 -11.72 -17.04
CA HIS A 175 -48.34 -12.41 -16.04
C HIS A 175 -47.09 -13.13 -16.60
N THR A 176 -46.86 -13.07 -17.94
CA THR A 176 -45.72 -13.66 -18.63
C THR A 176 -44.77 -12.59 -19.15
N ILE A 177 -43.58 -12.49 -18.55
CA ILE A 177 -42.57 -11.50 -18.89
C ILE A 177 -41.51 -12.19 -19.75
N GLY A 178 -41.61 -12.04 -21.08
CA GLY A 178 -40.63 -12.60 -22.04
C GLY A 178 -39.45 -11.70 -22.21
N MET A 179 -38.36 -11.89 -21.45
CA MET A 179 -37.14 -11.08 -21.55
C MET A 179 -35.88 -11.90 -21.35
N GLN A 180 -34.79 -11.48 -22.03
CA GLN A 180 -33.47 -12.11 -21.91
C GLN A 180 -32.53 -11.18 -21.11
N GLY A 181 -31.90 -11.73 -20.06
CA GLY A 181 -30.88 -11.04 -19.27
C GLY A 181 -29.50 -10.98 -19.93
N PRO A 182 -28.49 -10.40 -19.28
CA PRO A 182 -28.52 -9.93 -17.87
C PRO A 182 -29.33 -8.64 -17.66
N PHE A 183 -29.82 -8.44 -16.46
CA PHE A 183 -30.63 -7.27 -16.08
C PHE A 183 -29.90 -6.43 -15.05
N SER A 184 -29.83 -5.11 -15.27
CA SER A 184 -29.29 -4.18 -14.27
C SER A 184 -30.18 -4.15 -13.00
N MET A 185 -29.60 -3.65 -11.91
CA MET A 185 -30.33 -3.41 -10.66
C MET A 185 -31.58 -2.54 -10.90
N ASP A 186 -31.43 -1.43 -11.63
CA ASP A 186 -32.55 -0.50 -11.88
C ASP A 186 -33.68 -1.14 -12.71
N MET A 187 -33.36 -2.01 -13.66
CA MET A 187 -34.35 -2.78 -14.41
C MET A 187 -35.11 -3.75 -13.50
N ASN A 188 -34.39 -4.45 -12.59
CA ASN A 188 -35.02 -5.31 -11.62
C ASN A 188 -35.92 -4.51 -10.66
N VAL A 189 -35.46 -3.35 -10.15
CA VAL A 189 -36.28 -2.44 -9.32
C VAL A 189 -37.55 -2.01 -10.06
N ALA A 190 -37.43 -1.58 -11.31
CA ALA A 190 -38.57 -1.14 -12.11
C ALA A 190 -39.61 -2.26 -12.30
N MET A 191 -39.17 -3.49 -12.55
CA MET A 191 -40.07 -4.64 -12.66
C MET A 191 -40.78 -4.94 -11.31
N LEU A 192 -40.06 -5.01 -10.20
CA LEU A 192 -40.61 -5.26 -8.88
C LEU A 192 -41.68 -4.22 -8.52
N GLN A 193 -41.40 -2.94 -8.78
CA GLN A 193 -42.34 -1.85 -8.51
C GLN A 193 -43.56 -1.86 -9.46
N SER A 194 -43.34 -2.09 -10.77
CA SER A 194 -44.42 -2.09 -11.77
C SER A 194 -45.46 -3.18 -11.52
N PHE A 195 -45.01 -4.34 -11.05
CA PHE A 195 -45.92 -5.45 -10.72
C PHE A 195 -46.41 -5.43 -9.28
N HIS A 196 -45.98 -4.46 -8.47
CA HIS A 196 -46.23 -4.41 -7.03
C HIS A 196 -45.88 -5.72 -6.35
N ALA A 197 -44.71 -6.29 -6.70
CA ALA A 197 -44.25 -7.54 -6.14
C ALA A 197 -43.92 -7.36 -4.65
N GLU A 198 -44.41 -8.30 -3.82
CA GLU A 198 -44.05 -8.38 -2.40
C GLU A 198 -43.02 -9.48 -2.16
N TRP A 199 -42.92 -10.41 -3.10
CA TRP A 199 -41.99 -11.52 -3.08
C TRP A 199 -41.24 -11.63 -4.41
N MET A 200 -39.99 -11.99 -4.34
CA MET A 200 -39.19 -12.41 -5.49
C MET A 200 -38.64 -13.80 -5.23
N VAL A 201 -38.78 -14.70 -6.20
CA VAL A 201 -38.12 -16.02 -6.16
C VAL A 201 -36.99 -16.05 -7.15
N THR A 202 -35.80 -16.39 -6.68
CA THR A 202 -34.60 -16.55 -7.51
C THR A 202 -33.78 -17.75 -7.09
N LYS A 203 -32.95 -18.24 -7.98
CA LYS A 203 -31.93 -19.26 -7.68
C LYS A 203 -30.60 -18.59 -7.39
N GLU A 204 -29.77 -19.23 -6.57
CA GLU A 204 -28.38 -18.84 -6.37
C GLU A 204 -27.61 -19.07 -7.69
N SER A 205 -27.48 -18.03 -8.52
CA SER A 205 -26.91 -18.11 -9.86
C SER A 205 -25.50 -17.54 -10.01
N GLY A 206 -24.89 -17.10 -8.88
CA GLY A 206 -23.58 -16.44 -8.87
C GLY A 206 -23.58 -15.05 -9.53
N ARG A 207 -22.44 -14.37 -9.49
CA ARG A 207 -22.27 -12.96 -9.98
C ARG A 207 -22.71 -12.79 -11.43
N ASN A 208 -22.27 -13.65 -12.34
CA ASN A 208 -22.60 -13.55 -13.76
C ASN A 208 -24.07 -13.87 -14.10
N GLY A 209 -24.86 -14.37 -13.15
CA GLY A 209 -26.30 -14.60 -13.28
C GLY A 209 -27.18 -13.42 -12.84
N GLY A 210 -26.58 -12.28 -12.49
CA GLY A 210 -27.30 -11.11 -12.01
C GLY A 210 -27.95 -11.34 -10.64
N PHE A 211 -27.32 -12.17 -9.79
CA PHE A 211 -27.85 -12.51 -8.46
C PHE A 211 -27.77 -11.31 -7.51
N GLU A 212 -26.60 -10.65 -7.43
CA GLU A 212 -26.39 -9.47 -6.57
C GLU A 212 -27.36 -8.35 -6.96
N GLU A 213 -27.49 -8.06 -8.26
CA GLU A 213 -28.39 -7.03 -8.78
C GLU A 213 -29.87 -7.32 -8.44
N LYS A 214 -30.24 -8.60 -8.36
CA LYS A 214 -31.60 -9.00 -7.96
C LYS A 214 -31.82 -8.79 -6.46
N ILE A 215 -30.86 -9.19 -5.62
CA ILE A 215 -30.93 -9.02 -4.15
C ILE A 215 -30.94 -7.55 -3.77
N GLU A 216 -30.04 -6.75 -4.34
CA GLU A 216 -30.00 -5.30 -4.11
C GLU A 216 -31.28 -4.61 -4.61
N ALA A 217 -31.79 -5.01 -5.78
CA ALA A 217 -33.03 -4.49 -6.30
C ALA A 217 -34.23 -4.80 -5.37
N ALA A 218 -34.29 -6.02 -4.84
CA ALA A 218 -35.32 -6.42 -3.88
C ALA A 218 -35.25 -5.60 -2.60
N LYS A 219 -34.04 -5.41 -2.04
CA LYS A 219 -33.82 -4.52 -0.88
C LYS A 219 -34.27 -3.09 -1.14
N LYS A 220 -33.85 -2.51 -2.29
CA LYS A 220 -34.21 -1.14 -2.67
C LYS A 220 -35.73 -0.97 -2.90
N ALA A 221 -36.40 -2.02 -3.38
CA ALA A 221 -37.83 -2.03 -3.61
C ALA A 221 -38.64 -2.44 -2.37
N GLY A 222 -38.00 -2.87 -1.27
CA GLY A 222 -38.69 -3.38 -0.07
C GLY A 222 -39.36 -4.74 -0.27
N VAL A 223 -38.85 -5.56 -1.20
CA VAL A 223 -39.42 -6.87 -1.59
C VAL A 223 -38.67 -7.98 -0.87
N ARG A 224 -39.37 -8.95 -0.31
CA ARG A 224 -38.79 -10.13 0.34
C ARG A 224 -38.33 -11.16 -0.70
N VAL A 225 -37.23 -11.84 -0.42
CA VAL A 225 -36.65 -12.80 -1.36
C VAL A 225 -36.72 -14.21 -0.82
N VAL A 226 -37.24 -15.13 -1.63
CA VAL A 226 -37.07 -16.58 -1.44
C VAL A 226 -35.95 -17.03 -2.37
N LEU A 227 -34.88 -17.49 -1.75
CA LEU A 227 -33.68 -17.93 -2.45
C LEU A 227 -33.62 -19.46 -2.45
N ILE A 228 -33.68 -20.06 -3.65
CA ILE A 228 -33.50 -21.49 -3.82
C ILE A 228 -31.99 -21.75 -3.88
N GLY A 229 -31.46 -22.43 -2.86
CA GLY A 229 -30.05 -22.80 -2.74
C GLY A 229 -29.64 -23.87 -3.74
N ARG A 230 -28.36 -24.23 -3.69
CA ARG A 230 -27.83 -25.34 -4.53
C ARG A 230 -28.26 -26.68 -3.95
N PRO A 231 -28.58 -27.67 -4.79
CA PRO A 231 -29.10 -28.97 -4.33
C PRO A 231 -28.11 -29.79 -3.47
N LYS A 232 -26.82 -29.56 -3.61
CA LYS A 232 -25.72 -30.25 -2.88
C LYS A 232 -24.49 -29.34 -2.77
N GLU A 233 -23.74 -29.47 -1.67
CA GLU A 233 -22.34 -29.03 -1.64
C GLU A 233 -21.54 -29.93 -2.58
N GLU A 234 -21.15 -29.41 -3.74
CA GLU A 234 -20.23 -30.09 -4.65
C GLU A 234 -18.80 -29.69 -4.34
N GLU A 235 -17.88 -30.64 -4.29
CA GLU A 235 -16.44 -30.38 -4.30
C GLU A 235 -15.99 -30.05 -5.72
N GLY A 236 -15.26 -28.94 -5.88
CA GLY A 236 -14.72 -28.53 -7.18
C GLY A 236 -13.77 -27.35 -7.04
N LEU A 237 -13.14 -26.98 -8.14
CA LEU A 237 -12.15 -25.92 -8.22
C LEU A 237 -12.79 -24.63 -8.75
N SER A 238 -12.32 -23.51 -8.28
CA SER A 238 -12.61 -22.19 -8.86
C SER A 238 -11.93 -22.02 -10.22
N GLU A 239 -12.31 -21.00 -10.96
CA GLU A 239 -11.69 -20.67 -12.25
C GLU A 239 -10.16 -20.44 -12.12
N ASP A 240 -9.75 -19.68 -11.09
CA ASP A 240 -8.34 -19.42 -10.83
C ASP A 240 -7.56 -20.70 -10.46
N GLU A 241 -8.15 -21.58 -9.65
CA GLU A 241 -7.53 -22.86 -9.32
C GLU A 241 -7.40 -23.79 -10.53
N VAL A 242 -8.39 -23.79 -11.43
CA VAL A 242 -8.29 -24.55 -12.69
C VAL A 242 -7.20 -23.96 -13.60
N LYS A 243 -7.14 -22.62 -13.75
CA LYS A 243 -6.08 -21.95 -14.52
C LYS A 243 -4.69 -22.26 -13.94
N ARG A 244 -4.52 -22.17 -12.62
CA ARG A 244 -3.27 -22.55 -11.93
C ARG A 244 -2.88 -23.97 -12.23
N TYR A 245 -3.82 -24.91 -12.08
CA TYR A 245 -3.57 -26.30 -12.41
C TYR A 245 -3.11 -26.49 -13.87
N LEU A 246 -3.72 -25.76 -14.83
CA LEU A 246 -3.34 -25.80 -16.23
C LEU A 246 -1.93 -25.21 -16.47
N VAL A 247 -1.59 -24.10 -15.82
CA VAL A 247 -0.24 -23.49 -15.89
C VAL A 247 0.82 -24.47 -15.42
N GLU A 248 0.62 -25.09 -14.27
CA GLU A 248 1.54 -26.09 -13.70
C GLU A 248 1.62 -27.36 -14.55
N LYS A 249 0.46 -27.90 -14.97
CA LYS A 249 0.36 -29.14 -15.71
C LYS A 249 1.02 -29.08 -17.08
N PHE A 250 0.91 -27.95 -17.77
CA PHE A 250 1.44 -27.76 -19.13
C PHE A 250 2.71 -26.93 -19.17
N ASP A 251 3.30 -26.59 -17.99
CA ASP A 251 4.51 -25.78 -17.84
C ASP A 251 4.45 -24.49 -18.69
N LEU A 252 3.35 -23.74 -18.50
CA LEU A 252 3.09 -22.54 -19.31
C LEU A 252 3.92 -21.35 -18.82
N SER A 253 4.62 -20.69 -19.73
CA SER A 253 5.25 -19.39 -19.46
C SER A 253 4.20 -18.29 -19.55
N VAL A 254 3.69 -17.87 -18.41
CA VAL A 254 2.70 -16.78 -18.29
C VAL A 254 3.44 -15.47 -18.12
N LYS A 255 3.43 -14.61 -19.15
CA LYS A 255 3.96 -13.24 -19.03
C LYS A 255 2.96 -12.38 -18.27
N ARG A 256 3.40 -11.84 -17.13
CA ARG A 256 2.53 -11.13 -16.18
C ARG A 256 2.73 -9.63 -16.27
N ASP A 257 1.65 -8.89 -16.55
CA ASP A 257 1.65 -7.43 -16.62
C ASP A 257 1.27 -6.84 -15.26
N VAL A 258 2.24 -6.20 -14.62
CA VAL A 258 2.08 -5.62 -13.28
C VAL A 258 2.00 -4.11 -13.36
N VAL A 259 0.90 -3.56 -12.88
CA VAL A 259 0.67 -2.11 -12.76
C VAL A 259 0.84 -1.71 -11.30
N ILE A 260 1.87 -0.95 -10.98
CA ILE A 260 1.99 -0.30 -9.67
C ILE A 260 1.32 1.06 -9.76
N ALA A 261 0.17 1.25 -9.12
CA ALA A 261 -0.66 2.42 -9.31
C ALA A 261 -1.01 3.16 -8.02
N GLY A 262 -0.98 4.49 -8.07
CA GLY A 262 -1.44 5.36 -6.98
C GLY A 262 -2.97 5.49 -6.99
N ILE A 263 -3.62 5.16 -5.86
CA ILE A 263 -5.09 5.29 -5.74
C ILE A 263 -5.57 6.72 -5.45
N GLY A 264 -4.67 7.67 -5.38
CA GLY A 264 -5.03 9.01 -4.93
C GLY A 264 -5.30 9.09 -3.42
N PRO A 265 -6.02 10.11 -2.94
CA PRO A 265 -6.33 10.29 -1.53
C PRO A 265 -7.31 9.25 -0.97
N GLY A 266 -8.02 8.50 -1.82
CA GLY A 266 -8.83 7.35 -1.42
C GLY A 266 -10.23 7.26 -2.04
N ALA A 267 -10.91 8.38 -2.29
CA ALA A 267 -12.23 8.36 -2.92
C ALA A 267 -12.13 8.05 -4.42
N GLU A 268 -13.10 7.33 -4.93
CA GLU A 268 -13.22 6.96 -6.35
C GLU A 268 -13.11 8.16 -7.30
N ALA A 269 -13.79 9.26 -6.98
CA ALA A 269 -13.77 10.48 -7.78
C ALA A 269 -12.38 11.12 -7.92
N GLN A 270 -11.40 10.66 -7.15
CA GLN A 270 -10.01 11.10 -7.18
C GLN A 270 -9.06 10.06 -7.80
N MET A 271 -9.59 8.95 -8.29
CA MET A 271 -8.82 7.95 -9.04
C MET A 271 -8.59 8.43 -10.47
N THR A 272 -7.43 8.12 -11.02
CA THR A 272 -7.17 8.38 -12.45
C THR A 272 -7.94 7.37 -13.31
N LEU A 273 -8.32 7.76 -14.53
CA LEU A 273 -8.96 6.84 -15.47
C LEU A 273 -8.06 5.64 -15.80
N ALA A 274 -6.75 5.84 -15.87
CA ALA A 274 -5.80 4.75 -16.09
C ALA A 274 -5.83 3.69 -14.97
N LEU A 275 -5.99 4.12 -13.71
CA LEU A 275 -6.17 3.19 -12.59
C LEU A 275 -7.51 2.45 -12.68
N VAL A 276 -8.60 3.17 -13.02
CA VAL A 276 -9.93 2.57 -13.19
C VAL A 276 -9.88 1.46 -14.24
N ASP A 277 -9.34 1.77 -15.42
CA ASP A 277 -9.20 0.81 -16.52
C ASP A 277 -8.33 -0.39 -16.11
N ALA A 278 -7.24 -0.15 -15.37
CA ALA A 278 -6.37 -1.22 -14.88
C ALA A 278 -7.11 -2.13 -13.88
N CYS A 279 -7.89 -1.56 -12.95
CA CYS A 279 -8.68 -2.34 -11.98
C CYS A 279 -9.78 -3.17 -12.65
N GLU A 280 -10.46 -2.62 -13.66
CA GLU A 280 -11.48 -3.35 -14.42
C GLU A 280 -10.91 -4.56 -15.14
N GLN A 281 -9.69 -4.44 -15.68
CA GLN A 281 -9.03 -5.49 -16.44
C GLN A 281 -8.20 -6.45 -15.58
N ALA A 282 -7.95 -6.14 -14.32
CA ALA A 282 -7.10 -6.93 -13.44
C ALA A 282 -7.66 -8.33 -13.16
N ASP A 283 -6.78 -9.31 -13.00
CA ASP A 283 -7.10 -10.61 -12.43
C ASP A 283 -7.04 -10.57 -10.91
N VAL A 284 -6.13 -9.75 -10.34
CA VAL A 284 -5.98 -9.57 -8.90
C VAL A 284 -5.61 -8.13 -8.53
N LEU A 285 -6.15 -7.63 -7.42
CA LEU A 285 -5.85 -6.32 -6.82
C LEU A 285 -5.14 -6.53 -5.48
N ILE A 286 -3.94 -5.96 -5.32
CA ILE A 286 -3.13 -6.13 -4.11
C ILE A 286 -2.78 -4.77 -3.52
N GLY A 287 -2.92 -4.62 -2.20
CA GLY A 287 -2.57 -3.38 -1.49
C GLY A 287 -2.94 -3.45 -0.02
N ALA A 288 -2.60 -2.45 0.77
CA ALA A 288 -3.03 -2.41 2.17
C ALA A 288 -4.57 -2.41 2.27
N GLY A 289 -5.13 -2.98 3.34
CA GLY A 289 -6.58 -3.21 3.48
C GLY A 289 -7.47 -2.00 3.21
N ARG A 290 -7.00 -0.77 3.52
CA ARG A 290 -7.72 0.47 3.16
C ARG A 290 -7.78 0.68 1.63
N MET A 291 -6.74 0.30 0.91
CA MET A 291 -6.64 0.50 -0.53
C MET A 291 -7.50 -0.53 -1.28
N THR A 292 -7.46 -1.79 -0.85
CA THR A 292 -8.30 -2.85 -1.43
C THR A 292 -9.78 -2.54 -1.21
N LYS A 293 -10.16 -2.01 -0.03
CA LYS A 293 -11.53 -1.58 0.24
C LYS A 293 -12.01 -0.47 -0.72
N ALA A 294 -11.14 0.46 -1.10
CA ALA A 294 -11.49 1.55 -2.02
C ALA A 294 -11.80 1.07 -3.45
N VAL A 295 -11.35 -0.13 -3.82
CA VAL A 295 -11.55 -0.74 -5.15
C VAL A 295 -12.43 -2.00 -5.11
N GLU A 296 -13.10 -2.27 -3.99
CA GLU A 296 -13.94 -3.47 -3.77
C GLU A 296 -15.07 -3.59 -4.81
N LYS A 297 -15.57 -2.47 -5.30
CA LYS A 297 -16.61 -2.41 -6.34
C LYS A 297 -16.24 -3.14 -7.65
N TYR A 298 -14.95 -3.31 -7.95
CA TYR A 298 -14.52 -4.04 -9.15
C TYR A 298 -14.64 -5.55 -9.02
N GLN A 299 -14.94 -6.05 -7.82
CA GLN A 299 -15.25 -7.45 -7.53
C GLN A 299 -14.19 -8.43 -8.03
N LYS A 300 -12.92 -8.04 -7.94
CA LYS A 300 -11.76 -8.86 -8.31
C LYS A 300 -11.21 -9.62 -7.10
N PRO A 301 -10.49 -10.72 -7.28
CA PRO A 301 -9.66 -11.29 -6.23
C PRO A 301 -8.78 -10.23 -5.59
N MET A 302 -8.69 -10.21 -4.25
CA MET A 302 -7.95 -9.17 -3.52
C MET A 302 -7.06 -9.75 -2.44
N LEU A 303 -5.86 -9.20 -2.32
CA LEU A 303 -4.93 -9.47 -1.22
C LEU A 303 -4.64 -8.19 -0.43
N ALA A 304 -4.92 -8.21 0.87
CA ALA A 304 -4.59 -7.12 1.78
C ALA A 304 -3.15 -7.29 2.30
N GLU A 305 -2.16 -6.88 1.50
CA GLU A 305 -0.74 -6.96 1.84
C GLU A 305 0.01 -5.73 1.30
N TYR A 306 1.11 -5.33 1.97
CA TYR A 306 1.95 -4.21 1.59
C TYR A 306 3.47 -4.52 1.60
N SER A 307 3.90 -5.69 2.16
CA SER A 307 5.31 -6.12 2.11
C SER A 307 5.66 -6.57 0.69
N PRO A 308 6.70 -5.98 0.06
CA PRO A 308 7.13 -6.38 -1.28
C PRO A 308 7.48 -7.87 -1.38
N GLU A 309 8.13 -8.41 -0.35
CA GLU A 309 8.57 -9.80 -0.31
C GLU A 309 7.37 -10.76 -0.27
N LYS A 310 6.38 -10.47 0.59
CA LYS A 310 5.16 -11.29 0.68
C LYS A 310 4.28 -11.18 -0.56
N ILE A 311 4.22 -9.99 -1.18
CA ILE A 311 3.52 -9.80 -2.46
C ILE A 311 4.19 -10.65 -3.54
N TYR A 312 5.51 -10.62 -3.62
CA TYR A 312 6.27 -11.45 -4.57
C TYR A 312 6.02 -12.95 -4.34
N GLU A 313 6.12 -13.42 -3.09
CA GLU A 313 5.84 -14.82 -2.72
C GLU A 313 4.41 -15.23 -3.12
N TYR A 314 3.43 -14.37 -2.84
CA TYR A 314 2.05 -14.61 -3.24
C TYR A 314 1.91 -14.72 -4.76
N LEU A 315 2.51 -13.82 -5.52
CA LEU A 315 2.46 -13.83 -6.98
C LEU A 315 3.17 -15.07 -7.58
N LYS A 316 4.23 -15.55 -6.95
CA LYS A 316 4.89 -16.81 -7.38
C LYS A 316 4.02 -18.03 -7.08
N ALA A 317 3.23 -18.01 -6.01
CA ALA A 317 2.28 -19.08 -5.68
C ALA A 317 0.99 -19.04 -6.54
N HIS A 318 0.78 -17.95 -7.30
CA HIS A 318 -0.39 -17.73 -8.16
C HIS A 318 0.02 -17.40 -9.60
N PRO A 319 0.59 -18.37 -10.34
CA PRO A 319 1.06 -18.16 -11.71
C PRO A 319 -0.07 -17.90 -12.72
N GLU A 320 -1.32 -18.14 -12.34
CA GLU A 320 -2.52 -17.93 -13.16
C GLU A 320 -2.87 -16.46 -13.38
N TYR A 321 -2.38 -15.55 -12.54
CA TYR A 321 -2.66 -14.12 -12.69
C TYR A 321 -1.74 -13.49 -13.74
N GLU A 322 -2.35 -12.97 -14.80
CA GLU A 322 -1.64 -12.30 -15.89
C GLU A 322 -1.62 -10.78 -15.74
N LYS A 323 -2.75 -10.18 -15.31
CA LYS A 323 -2.93 -8.74 -15.11
C LYS A 323 -3.05 -8.42 -13.63
N ILE A 324 -2.02 -7.82 -13.08
CA ILE A 324 -1.88 -7.59 -11.64
C ILE A 324 -1.86 -6.09 -11.37
N VAL A 325 -2.65 -5.62 -10.42
CA VAL A 325 -2.60 -4.22 -9.98
C VAL A 325 -2.15 -4.15 -8.52
N LEU A 326 -1.04 -3.45 -8.30
CA LEU A 326 -0.47 -3.19 -6.98
C LEU A 326 -0.80 -1.75 -6.56
N LEU A 327 -1.68 -1.61 -5.59
CA LEU A 327 -2.23 -0.34 -5.15
C LEU A 327 -1.29 0.37 -4.15
N GLN A 328 -1.03 1.64 -4.39
CA GLN A 328 -0.25 2.52 -3.51
C GLN A 328 -1.09 3.72 -3.07
N SER A 329 -0.91 4.19 -1.83
CA SER A 329 -1.64 5.35 -1.32
C SER A 329 -1.11 6.65 -1.94
N GLY A 330 -1.99 7.54 -2.33
CA GLY A 330 -1.63 8.82 -2.93
C GLY A 330 -0.98 8.65 -4.31
N ASP A 331 0.17 9.27 -4.49
CA ASP A 331 1.02 9.16 -5.67
C ASP A 331 2.18 8.17 -5.43
N VAL A 332 2.52 7.41 -6.44
CA VAL A 332 3.59 6.39 -6.40
C VAL A 332 4.98 6.97 -6.19
N GLY A 333 5.21 8.21 -6.58
CA GLY A 333 6.50 8.91 -6.47
C GLY A 333 6.72 9.61 -5.14
N PHE A 334 5.69 9.73 -4.28
CA PHE A 334 5.80 10.51 -3.05
C PHE A 334 5.73 9.63 -1.80
N TYR A 335 6.89 9.30 -1.21
CA TYR A 335 7.04 8.47 0.00
C TYR A 335 6.21 7.17 -0.02
N SER A 336 6.08 6.54 -1.18
CA SER A 336 5.34 5.29 -1.35
C SER A 336 6.26 4.06 -1.31
N GLY A 337 5.66 2.87 -1.14
CA GLY A 337 6.36 1.58 -1.26
C GLY A 337 6.72 1.17 -2.70
N ALA A 338 6.28 1.94 -3.71
CA ALA A 338 6.39 1.59 -5.12
C ALA A 338 7.83 1.28 -5.57
N LYS A 339 8.80 2.10 -5.13
CA LYS A 339 10.23 1.90 -5.47
C LYS A 339 10.76 0.53 -5.03
N LYS A 340 10.38 0.09 -3.82
CA LYS A 340 10.80 -1.23 -3.30
C LYS A 340 10.13 -2.36 -4.05
N LEU A 341 8.81 -2.24 -4.28
CA LEU A 341 8.05 -3.20 -5.08
C LEU A 341 8.62 -3.33 -6.49
N GLN A 342 8.89 -2.22 -7.16
CA GLN A 342 9.48 -2.21 -8.49
C GLN A 342 10.86 -2.91 -8.51
N ALA A 343 11.70 -2.67 -7.51
CA ALA A 343 13.01 -3.30 -7.42
C ALA A 343 12.90 -4.83 -7.27
N VAL A 344 12.02 -5.31 -6.37
CA VAL A 344 11.83 -6.76 -6.15
C VAL A 344 11.26 -7.45 -7.39
N LEU A 345 10.29 -6.84 -8.06
CA LEU A 345 9.65 -7.46 -9.24
C LEU A 345 10.51 -7.37 -10.51
N ALA A 346 11.36 -6.35 -10.64
CA ALA A 346 12.22 -6.18 -11.81
C ALA A 346 13.36 -7.22 -11.91
N GLU A 347 13.65 -7.92 -10.80
CA GLU A 347 14.64 -9.02 -10.79
C GLU A 347 14.12 -10.30 -11.46
N ASP A 348 12.80 -10.42 -11.66
CA ASP A 348 12.16 -11.60 -12.25
C ASP A 348 11.62 -11.27 -13.65
N ALA A 349 12.15 -11.94 -14.67
CA ALA A 349 11.80 -11.72 -16.07
C ALA A 349 10.35 -12.09 -16.45
N ASP A 350 9.66 -12.82 -15.59
CA ASP A 350 8.24 -13.17 -15.80
C ASP A 350 7.32 -11.95 -15.62
N PHE A 351 7.79 -10.89 -14.94
CA PHE A 351 7.00 -9.68 -14.70
C PHE A 351 7.37 -8.54 -15.65
N SER A 352 6.36 -7.96 -16.28
CA SER A 352 6.44 -6.68 -16.99
C SER A 352 5.84 -5.61 -16.10
N VAL A 353 6.68 -4.78 -15.48
CA VAL A 353 6.26 -3.79 -14.49
C VAL A 353 6.14 -2.41 -15.10
N ARG A 354 4.96 -1.79 -14.97
CA ARG A 354 4.73 -0.37 -15.28
C ARG A 354 4.17 0.37 -14.08
N VAL A 355 4.39 1.68 -14.05
CA VAL A 355 3.98 2.53 -12.93
C VAL A 355 2.98 3.58 -13.44
N GLU A 356 1.84 3.68 -12.74
CA GLU A 356 0.80 4.65 -13.02
C GLU A 356 0.69 5.66 -11.87
N PRO A 357 0.72 6.97 -12.14
CA PRO A 357 0.64 7.98 -11.10
C PRO A 357 -0.75 8.04 -10.47
N GLY A 358 -0.81 8.57 -9.25
CA GLY A 358 -2.05 8.92 -8.57
C GLY A 358 -2.05 10.37 -8.10
N ILE A 359 -3.19 10.92 -7.74
CA ILE A 359 -3.25 12.25 -7.14
C ILE A 359 -2.60 12.19 -5.75
N SER A 360 -1.49 12.92 -5.58
CA SER A 360 -0.83 12.99 -4.27
C SER A 360 -1.78 13.55 -3.21
N SER A 361 -1.75 12.96 -2.03
CA SER A 361 -2.52 13.46 -0.88
C SER A 361 -2.17 14.91 -0.51
N LEU A 362 -0.92 15.33 -0.77
CA LEU A 362 -0.49 16.72 -0.57
C LEU A 362 -1.11 17.66 -1.60
N VAL A 363 -1.12 17.27 -2.87
CA VAL A 363 -1.71 18.07 -3.96
C VAL A 363 -3.21 18.25 -3.72
N TYR A 364 -3.90 17.16 -3.38
CA TYR A 364 -5.32 17.22 -3.00
C TYR A 364 -5.56 18.16 -1.82
N PHE A 365 -4.77 18.01 -0.75
CA PHE A 365 -4.88 18.85 0.45
C PHE A 365 -4.65 20.33 0.15
N CYS A 366 -3.60 20.66 -0.60
CA CYS A 366 -3.30 22.03 -0.99
C CYS A 366 -4.43 22.66 -1.83
N ALA A 367 -5.03 21.88 -2.74
CA ALA A 367 -6.19 22.34 -3.51
C ALA A 367 -7.39 22.63 -2.61
N LYS A 368 -7.63 21.80 -1.58
CA LYS A 368 -8.73 22.00 -0.61
C LYS A 368 -8.58 23.24 0.25
N ILE A 369 -7.36 23.56 0.66
CA ILE A 369 -7.08 24.76 1.46
C ILE A 369 -6.78 26.01 0.60
N GLY A 370 -6.77 25.89 -0.72
CA GLY A 370 -6.53 27.00 -1.64
C GLY A 370 -5.10 27.56 -1.61
N VAL A 371 -4.09 26.73 -1.31
CA VAL A 371 -2.68 27.12 -1.18
C VAL A 371 -1.84 26.49 -2.29
N SER A 372 -1.00 27.31 -2.95
CA SER A 372 0.03 26.84 -3.88
C SER A 372 1.13 26.09 -3.11
N TRP A 373 1.63 24.99 -3.67
CA TRP A 373 2.64 24.12 -3.06
C TRP A 373 4.00 24.13 -3.76
N GLU A 374 4.12 24.84 -4.89
CA GLU A 374 5.34 24.88 -5.71
C GLU A 374 6.57 25.46 -4.99
N ASP A 375 6.34 26.33 -4.00
CA ASP A 375 7.36 26.98 -3.16
C ASP A 375 7.49 26.32 -1.77
N ALA A 376 6.86 25.17 -1.56
CA ALA A 376 6.89 24.49 -0.29
C ALA A 376 8.07 23.49 -0.19
N ALA A 377 8.70 23.42 0.98
CA ALA A 377 9.58 22.32 1.33
C ALA A 377 8.76 21.09 1.75
N PHE A 378 9.31 19.89 1.56
CA PHE A 378 8.64 18.64 1.87
C PHE A 378 9.39 17.86 2.94
N VAL A 379 8.62 17.25 3.86
CA VAL A 379 9.17 16.41 4.91
C VAL A 379 8.25 15.22 5.19
N SER A 380 8.83 14.04 5.46
CA SER A 380 8.07 12.88 5.91
C SER A 380 8.34 12.64 7.39
N LEU A 381 7.27 12.69 8.18
CA LEU A 381 7.25 12.38 9.61
C LEU A 381 6.66 10.99 9.87
N HIS A 382 6.40 10.23 8.79
CA HIS A 382 5.84 8.90 8.87
C HIS A 382 6.97 7.86 8.96
N GLY A 383 7.17 7.28 10.14
CA GLY A 383 8.08 6.15 10.36
C GLY A 383 9.59 6.49 10.36
N GLN A 384 9.98 7.73 10.14
CA GLN A 384 11.38 8.17 10.20
C GLN A 384 11.54 9.40 11.10
N HIS A 385 12.63 9.43 11.86
CA HIS A 385 13.00 10.62 12.63
C HIS A 385 13.70 11.60 11.67
N CYS A 386 13.06 12.70 11.34
CA CYS A 386 13.67 13.78 10.57
C CYS A 386 13.61 15.10 11.34
N ASN A 387 14.57 15.98 11.07
CA ASN A 387 14.63 17.32 11.67
C ASN A 387 13.66 18.25 10.94
N PHE A 388 12.35 18.09 11.20
CA PHE A 388 11.35 18.93 10.57
C PHE A 388 11.43 20.39 11.05
N LEU A 389 11.88 20.63 12.28
CA LEU A 389 12.03 21.98 12.84
C LEU A 389 12.93 22.85 11.97
N GLU A 390 14.07 22.30 11.52
CA GLU A 390 14.99 23.00 10.64
C GLU A 390 14.32 23.34 9.29
N THR A 391 13.56 22.39 8.73
CA THR A 391 12.82 22.61 7.49
C THR A 391 11.76 23.71 7.68
N VAL A 392 10.99 23.67 8.76
CA VAL A 392 9.97 24.71 9.08
C VAL A 392 10.63 26.05 9.33
N ARG A 393 11.78 26.09 10.04
CA ARG A 393 12.50 27.33 10.32
C ARG A 393 12.95 28.06 9.06
N ARG A 394 13.47 27.31 8.08
CA ARG A 394 14.04 27.87 6.84
C ARG A 394 13.04 28.23 5.77
N ASN A 395 11.87 27.62 5.79
CA ASN A 395 10.92 27.74 4.70
C ASN A 395 9.63 28.43 5.16
N ARG A 396 9.09 29.26 4.28
CA ARG A 396 7.80 29.91 4.51
C ARG A 396 6.66 28.89 4.57
N LYS A 397 6.75 27.86 3.74
CA LYS A 397 5.80 26.75 3.67
C LYS A 397 6.54 25.43 3.79
N THR A 398 6.07 24.56 4.66
CA THR A 398 6.57 23.20 4.77
C THR A 398 5.39 22.25 4.77
N LEU A 399 5.36 21.34 3.82
CA LEU A 399 4.36 20.27 3.71
C LEU A 399 4.90 18.98 4.32
N ALA A 400 4.10 18.33 5.14
CA ALA A 400 4.48 17.09 5.81
C ALA A 400 3.41 16.02 5.71
N ILE A 401 3.86 14.74 5.67
CA ILE A 401 3.03 13.59 5.96
C ILE A 401 3.36 13.14 7.38
N ALA A 402 2.34 13.07 8.24
CA ALA A 402 2.45 12.62 9.62
C ALA A 402 1.72 11.27 9.81
N GLY A 403 2.26 10.43 10.72
CA GLY A 403 1.63 9.16 11.06
C GLY A 403 2.46 8.33 12.04
N GLY A 404 1.82 7.46 12.80
CA GLY A 404 2.47 6.62 13.80
C GLY A 404 3.03 7.45 14.97
N LYS A 405 4.34 7.30 15.25
CA LYS A 405 5.04 8.06 16.31
C LYS A 405 5.21 9.55 16.02
N GLY A 406 4.77 10.05 14.89
CA GLY A 406 4.77 11.48 14.54
C GLY A 406 3.34 12.02 14.48
N SER A 407 2.57 11.86 15.55
CA SER A 407 1.21 12.37 15.62
C SER A 407 1.17 13.89 15.55
N VAL A 408 0.09 14.46 15.06
CA VAL A 408 -0.11 15.93 15.03
C VAL A 408 0.11 16.54 16.40
N ARG A 409 -0.36 15.88 17.46
CA ARG A 409 -0.18 16.33 18.85
C ARG A 409 1.30 16.41 19.24
N GLU A 410 2.09 15.37 18.96
CA GLU A 410 3.53 15.35 19.27
C GLU A 410 4.30 16.42 18.49
N ILE A 411 3.95 16.62 17.22
CA ILE A 411 4.51 17.69 16.39
C ILE A 411 4.22 19.07 17.00
N CYS A 412 2.98 19.34 17.39
CA CYS A 412 2.58 20.59 18.02
C CYS A 412 3.25 20.80 19.39
N GLN A 413 3.39 19.74 20.19
CA GLN A 413 4.13 19.78 21.46
C GLN A 413 5.62 20.06 21.23
N THR A 414 6.21 19.49 20.21
CA THR A 414 7.59 19.77 19.85
C THR A 414 7.77 21.23 19.46
N LEU A 415 6.93 21.77 18.58
CA LEU A 415 6.95 23.20 18.23
C LEU A 415 6.84 24.08 19.47
N SER A 416 5.91 23.78 20.38
CA SER A 416 5.73 24.52 21.64
C SER A 416 6.96 24.42 22.54
N SER A 417 7.62 23.27 22.63
CA SER A 417 8.84 23.10 23.44
C SER A 417 10.01 23.98 22.98
N TYR A 418 10.00 24.38 21.71
CA TYR A 418 10.97 25.31 21.12
C TYR A 418 10.49 26.77 21.04
N GLY A 419 9.34 27.09 21.64
CA GLY A 419 8.79 28.45 21.68
C GLY A 419 8.13 28.89 20.37
N TRP A 420 7.70 27.91 19.53
CA TRP A 420 7.08 28.15 18.22
C TRP A 420 5.57 27.89 18.24
N GLU A 421 4.92 28.22 19.37
CA GLU A 421 3.48 28.01 19.55
C GLU A 421 2.63 28.80 18.53
N GLN A 422 3.20 29.86 17.95
CA GLN A 422 2.50 30.75 17.02
C GLN A 422 2.58 30.28 15.54
N ILE A 423 3.33 29.22 15.24
CA ILE A 423 3.32 28.65 13.89
C ILE A 423 1.92 28.17 13.57
N VAL A 424 1.39 28.61 12.43
CA VAL A 424 0.07 28.19 11.94
C VAL A 424 0.22 26.88 11.18
N LEU A 425 -0.62 25.94 11.53
CA LEU A 425 -0.71 24.65 10.84
C LEU A 425 -2.10 24.49 10.21
N TYR A 426 -2.12 23.96 9.01
CA TYR A 426 -3.29 23.34 8.41
C TYR A 426 -3.11 21.83 8.53
N VAL A 427 -4.14 21.15 9.02
CA VAL A 427 -4.12 19.70 9.28
C VAL A 427 -5.26 19.06 8.49
N GLY A 428 -4.95 18.11 7.61
CA GLY A 428 -5.94 17.33 6.87
C GLY A 428 -5.87 15.86 7.25
N THR A 429 -6.98 15.29 7.72
CA THR A 429 -7.14 13.87 8.02
C THR A 429 -8.26 13.25 7.20
N ASP A 430 -8.26 11.92 7.02
CA ASP A 430 -9.28 11.15 6.29
C ASP A 430 -9.69 11.75 4.95
N ARG A 431 -8.69 12.25 4.23
CA ARG A 431 -8.83 13.03 2.98
C ARG A 431 -9.63 12.27 1.93
N SER A 432 -10.58 12.96 1.31
CA SER A 432 -11.53 12.48 0.31
C SER A 432 -12.56 11.45 0.78
N TYR A 433 -12.51 10.98 2.01
CA TYR A 433 -13.55 10.17 2.61
C TYR A 433 -14.67 11.05 3.23
N PRO A 434 -15.86 10.49 3.54
CA PRO A 434 -16.94 11.26 4.17
C PRO A 434 -16.54 11.90 5.51
N GLU A 435 -15.56 11.33 6.21
CA GLU A 435 -15.03 11.79 7.50
C GLU A 435 -13.91 12.82 7.34
N GLU A 436 -13.68 13.36 6.13
CA GLU A 436 -12.62 14.34 5.87
C GLU A 436 -12.69 15.52 6.83
N GLN A 437 -11.59 15.76 7.52
CA GLN A 437 -11.43 16.93 8.39
C GLN A 437 -10.25 17.77 7.92
N ILE A 438 -10.48 19.09 7.79
CA ILE A 438 -9.44 20.08 7.56
C ILE A 438 -9.58 21.13 8.67
N VAL A 439 -8.53 21.25 9.50
CA VAL A 439 -8.49 22.16 10.64
C VAL A 439 -7.29 23.06 10.50
N THR A 440 -7.48 24.35 10.82
CA THR A 440 -6.41 25.34 10.85
C THR A 440 -6.31 25.93 12.25
N GLY A 441 -5.10 26.08 12.75
CA GLY A 441 -4.86 26.69 14.05
C GLY A 441 -3.37 26.82 14.35
N THR A 442 -3.06 27.44 15.48
CA THR A 442 -1.70 27.51 16.01
C THR A 442 -1.27 26.15 16.59
N ALA A 443 0.03 25.91 16.71
CA ALA A 443 0.54 24.70 17.35
C ALA A 443 0.01 24.55 18.79
N PHE A 444 -0.18 25.66 19.51
CA PHE A 444 -0.75 25.65 20.86
C PHE A 444 -2.21 25.17 20.90
N GLU A 445 -3.03 25.59 19.93
CA GLU A 445 -4.45 25.19 19.84
C GLU A 445 -4.58 23.75 19.44
N LEU A 446 -3.86 23.33 18.38
CA LEU A 446 -3.95 22.00 17.80
C LEU A 446 -3.35 20.90 18.70
N ALA A 447 -2.40 21.25 19.60
CA ALA A 447 -1.87 20.32 20.59
C ALA A 447 -2.95 19.75 21.54
N LYS A 448 -4.09 20.44 21.67
CA LYS A 448 -5.21 20.05 22.53
C LYS A 448 -6.26 19.20 21.83
N MET A 449 -6.15 19.06 20.51
CA MET A 449 -7.09 18.31 19.68
C MET A 449 -6.61 16.87 19.45
N GLU A 450 -7.55 16.02 19.08
CA GLU A 450 -7.25 14.66 18.61
C GLU A 450 -7.45 14.57 17.10
N PHE A 451 -6.56 13.84 16.45
CA PHE A 451 -6.55 13.66 15.01
C PHE A 451 -6.41 12.19 14.66
N ALA A 452 -6.92 11.81 13.50
CA ALA A 452 -6.68 10.48 12.95
C ALA A 452 -5.16 10.21 12.76
N PRO A 453 -4.73 8.94 12.82
CA PRO A 453 -3.30 8.59 12.82
C PRO A 453 -2.52 9.05 11.58
N LEU A 454 -3.20 9.21 10.44
CA LEU A 454 -2.59 9.66 9.19
C LEU A 454 -3.07 11.06 8.83
N ALA A 455 -2.15 12.01 8.89
CA ALA A 455 -2.43 13.41 8.58
C ALA A 455 -1.47 13.97 7.52
N VAL A 456 -1.96 14.95 6.77
CA VAL A 456 -1.15 15.87 5.97
C VAL A 456 -1.15 17.21 6.66
N LEU A 457 0.01 17.84 6.73
CA LEU A 457 0.23 19.11 7.41
C LEU A 457 0.82 20.12 6.43
N LEU A 458 0.38 21.37 6.55
CA LEU A 458 1.11 22.51 6.04
C LEU A 458 1.47 23.40 7.22
N PHE A 459 2.76 23.68 7.38
CA PHE A 459 3.28 24.68 8.32
C PHE A 459 3.48 25.99 7.56
N GLU A 460 2.92 27.08 8.09
CA GLU A 460 3.19 28.42 7.63
C GLU A 460 4.08 29.15 8.62
N ASN A 461 5.31 29.47 8.19
CA ASN A 461 6.25 30.29 8.92
C ASN A 461 6.32 31.69 8.27
N PRO A 462 5.72 32.71 8.87
CA PRO A 462 5.72 34.06 8.29
C PRO A 462 7.11 34.71 8.27
N ASN A 463 8.03 34.24 9.12
CA ASN A 463 9.37 34.79 9.29
C ASN A 463 10.44 33.71 9.15
N PRO A 464 10.66 33.16 7.95
CA PRO A 464 11.69 32.16 7.74
C PRO A 464 13.08 32.78 7.99
N GLU A 465 13.91 32.05 8.70
CA GLU A 465 15.29 32.46 8.93
C GLU A 465 16.14 32.22 7.68
N PRO A 466 17.10 33.10 7.40
CA PRO A 466 18.03 32.91 6.29
C PRO A 466 18.84 31.63 6.48
N GLU A 467 19.44 31.16 5.38
CA GLU A 467 20.34 29.99 5.43
C GLU A 467 21.44 30.19 6.47
N PHE A 468 21.80 29.10 7.14
CA PHE A 468 22.87 29.09 8.13
C PHE A 468 24.19 29.52 7.50
N THR A 469 24.76 30.59 8.05
CA THR A 469 26.12 31.04 7.67
C THR A 469 27.12 30.48 8.70
N ALA A 470 28.13 29.76 8.21
CA ALA A 470 29.18 29.21 9.07
C ALA A 470 29.94 30.30 9.85
N GLY A 471 30.45 29.94 11.02
CA GLY A 471 31.25 30.84 11.84
C GLY A 471 30.44 31.85 12.64
N MET A 472 29.44 31.36 13.34
CA MET A 472 28.61 32.17 14.23
C MET A 472 29.46 32.90 15.29
N ALA A 473 29.04 34.11 15.64
CA ALA A 473 29.72 34.90 16.67
C ALA A 473 29.62 34.20 18.04
N ASP A 474 30.65 34.38 18.88
CA ASP A 474 30.69 33.72 20.19
C ASP A 474 29.56 34.20 21.12
N GLU A 475 29.11 35.46 20.94
CA GLU A 475 28.07 36.11 21.73
C GLU A 475 26.67 35.55 21.53
N VAL A 476 26.44 34.80 20.43
CA VAL A 476 25.14 34.17 20.17
C VAL A 476 24.93 32.92 21.00
N PHE A 477 25.99 32.32 21.55
CA PHE A 477 25.91 31.13 22.40
C PHE A 477 25.73 31.54 23.86
N LEU A 478 24.85 30.85 24.57
CA LEU A 478 24.77 30.93 26.01
C LEU A 478 26.01 30.30 26.62
N ARG A 479 26.68 31.04 27.49
CA ARG A 479 27.89 30.57 28.18
C ARG A 479 27.96 31.18 29.58
N ASP A 480 28.54 30.47 30.51
CA ASP A 480 28.94 30.94 31.82
C ASP A 480 30.45 30.72 32.00
N LYS A 481 30.88 30.08 33.05
CA LYS A 481 32.27 29.73 33.32
C LYS A 481 32.76 28.52 32.53
N VAL A 482 31.89 27.90 31.74
CA VAL A 482 32.22 26.71 30.89
C VAL A 482 33.11 27.15 29.72
N PRO A 483 34.23 26.46 29.45
CA PRO A 483 35.06 26.73 28.29
C PRO A 483 34.29 26.56 26.99
N MET A 484 34.59 27.44 26.01
CA MET A 484 33.96 27.42 24.69
C MET A 484 35.02 27.57 23.61
N THR A 485 34.96 26.71 22.59
CA THR A 485 35.79 26.83 21.39
C THR A 485 35.49 28.15 20.67
N LYS A 486 36.48 29.00 20.49
CA LYS A 486 36.37 30.32 19.90
C LYS A 486 36.01 30.24 18.43
N ARG A 487 35.33 31.29 17.91
CA ARG A 487 34.83 31.39 16.53
C ARG A 487 35.84 30.94 15.47
N GLU A 488 37.07 31.47 15.53
CA GLU A 488 38.11 31.21 14.53
C GLU A 488 38.49 29.72 14.53
N VAL A 489 38.73 29.17 15.72
CA VAL A 489 39.09 27.74 15.91
C VAL A 489 37.93 26.85 15.53
N ARG A 490 36.72 27.21 15.98
CA ARG A 490 35.47 26.45 15.67
C ARG A 490 35.25 26.37 14.17
N ASN A 491 35.37 27.50 13.45
CA ASN A 491 35.17 27.54 12.02
C ASN A 491 36.21 26.71 11.26
N ALA A 492 37.50 26.80 11.65
CA ALA A 492 38.54 25.96 11.08
C ALA A 492 38.26 24.46 11.32
N SER A 493 37.96 24.06 12.56
CA SER A 493 37.65 22.66 12.90
C SER A 493 36.48 22.11 12.09
N LEU A 494 35.40 22.89 11.94
CA LEU A 494 34.22 22.53 11.15
C LEU A 494 34.52 22.42 9.66
N SER A 495 35.44 23.24 9.13
CA SER A 495 35.90 23.13 7.74
C SER A 495 36.68 21.84 7.53
N HIS A 496 37.56 21.47 8.46
CA HIS A 496 38.31 20.21 8.42
C HIS A 496 37.46 18.97 8.58
N LEU A 497 36.30 19.04 9.27
CA LEU A 497 35.36 17.93 9.38
C LEU A 497 34.69 17.57 8.04
N GLN A 498 34.49 18.52 7.11
CA GLN A 498 33.85 18.29 5.80
C GLN A 498 32.48 17.60 5.90
N LEU A 499 31.62 18.05 6.79
CA LEU A 499 30.32 17.47 7.04
C LEU A 499 29.40 17.58 5.82
N SER A 500 28.68 16.51 5.54
CA SER A 500 27.51 16.48 4.65
C SER A 500 26.21 16.62 5.43
N SER A 501 25.10 16.89 4.76
CA SER A 501 23.79 17.07 5.41
C SER A 501 23.31 15.85 6.20
N ASN A 502 23.72 14.64 5.85
CA ASN A 502 23.33 13.37 6.46
C ASN A 502 24.43 12.74 7.35
N SER A 503 25.46 13.51 7.72
CA SER A 503 26.54 13.03 8.60
C SER A 503 26.02 12.63 9.98
N VAL A 504 26.56 11.53 10.52
CA VAL A 504 26.40 11.12 11.92
C VAL A 504 27.67 11.50 12.64
N VAL A 505 27.58 12.42 13.61
CA VAL A 505 28.76 13.10 14.18
C VAL A 505 28.81 12.92 15.69
N TYR A 506 29.97 12.59 16.23
CA TYR A 506 30.23 12.64 17.66
C TYR A 506 31.01 13.92 18.00
N ASP A 507 30.52 14.67 19.01
CA ASP A 507 31.23 15.78 19.64
C ASP A 507 31.68 15.38 21.04
N ILE A 508 32.96 15.06 21.18
CA ILE A 508 33.53 14.53 22.42
C ILE A 508 34.16 15.64 23.23
N GLY A 509 33.60 15.92 24.43
CA GLY A 509 33.94 17.06 25.26
C GLY A 509 33.28 18.33 24.73
N SER A 510 31.96 18.29 24.54
CA SER A 510 31.19 19.32 23.84
C SER A 510 31.09 20.66 24.57
N GLY A 511 31.33 20.71 25.89
CA GLY A 511 31.31 21.94 26.68
C GLY A 511 29.97 22.68 26.55
N THR A 512 30.00 23.94 26.12
CA THR A 512 28.79 24.74 25.88
C THR A 512 27.97 24.31 24.66
N GLY A 513 28.49 23.37 23.86
CA GLY A 513 27.87 22.87 22.64
C GLY A 513 28.02 23.80 21.42
N SER A 514 28.88 24.80 21.46
CA SER A 514 29.02 25.72 20.31
C SER A 514 29.47 25.01 19.03
N VAL A 515 30.32 23.98 19.13
CA VAL A 515 30.71 23.12 18.00
C VAL A 515 29.57 22.19 17.63
N SER A 516 28.96 21.53 18.61
CA SER A 516 27.80 20.62 18.41
C SER A 516 26.66 21.29 17.65
N ILE A 517 26.31 22.53 18.01
CA ILE A 517 25.24 23.31 17.37
C ILE A 517 25.59 23.58 15.90
N GLU A 518 26.79 24.10 15.61
CA GLU A 518 27.17 24.37 14.23
C GLU A 518 27.33 23.07 13.39
N MET A 519 27.74 21.95 14.00
CA MET A 519 27.72 20.64 13.35
C MET A 519 26.29 20.19 13.02
N ALA A 520 25.36 20.37 13.97
CA ALA A 520 23.96 20.02 13.77
C ALA A 520 23.29 20.86 12.66
N LEU A 521 23.58 22.15 12.61
CA LEU A 521 23.08 23.03 11.55
C LEU A 521 23.63 22.68 10.15
N ARG A 522 24.82 22.06 10.06
CA ARG A 522 25.40 21.57 8.80
C ARG A 522 24.88 20.16 8.46
N ALA A 523 24.81 19.27 9.44
CA ALA A 523 24.29 17.93 9.29
C ALA A 523 22.76 17.90 9.49
N ALA A 524 22.04 18.75 8.77
CA ALA A 524 20.62 19.03 9.01
C ALA A 524 19.69 17.80 8.85
N GLN A 525 20.09 16.81 8.06
CA GLN A 525 19.39 15.53 7.87
C GLN A 525 20.06 14.35 8.59
N GLY A 526 21.21 14.62 9.20
CA GLY A 526 22.00 13.66 9.95
C GLY A 526 21.66 13.66 11.44
N LYS A 527 22.64 13.27 12.26
CA LYS A 527 22.50 13.27 13.71
C LYS A 527 23.82 13.66 14.38
N VAL A 528 23.73 14.45 15.45
CA VAL A 528 24.89 14.83 16.26
C VAL A 528 24.70 14.32 17.67
N TYR A 529 25.73 13.68 18.22
CA TYR A 529 25.80 13.21 19.60
C TYR A 529 26.84 14.04 20.33
N ALA A 530 26.40 14.84 21.28
CA ALA A 530 27.27 15.69 22.10
C ALA A 530 27.52 15.01 23.46
N ILE A 531 28.76 14.63 23.70
CA ILE A 531 29.18 13.91 24.87
C ILE A 531 29.83 14.89 25.86
N GLU A 532 29.26 15.02 27.05
CA GLU A 532 29.76 15.94 28.09
C GLU A 532 29.55 15.35 29.48
N LYS A 533 30.57 15.42 30.33
CA LYS A 533 30.53 14.88 31.70
C LYS A 533 30.17 15.91 32.76
N ASN A 534 30.32 17.20 32.44
CA ASN A 534 30.06 18.27 33.42
C ASN A 534 28.58 18.66 33.39
N PRO A 535 27.80 18.44 34.50
CA PRO A 535 26.38 18.76 34.52
C PRO A 535 26.07 20.24 34.20
N ALA A 536 26.92 21.18 34.62
CA ALA A 536 26.74 22.59 34.30
C ALA A 536 26.90 22.90 32.81
N ALA A 537 27.82 22.20 32.14
CA ALA A 537 27.96 22.28 30.68
C ALA A 537 26.81 21.63 29.96
N VAL A 538 26.33 20.46 30.44
CA VAL A 538 25.14 19.78 29.90
C VAL A 538 23.91 20.70 29.96
N ALA A 539 23.68 21.40 31.09
CA ALA A 539 22.57 22.35 31.20
C ALA A 539 22.66 23.48 30.15
N LEU A 540 23.84 24.10 30.01
CA LEU A 540 24.08 25.14 28.98
C LEU A 540 23.90 24.59 27.55
N LEU A 541 24.36 23.40 27.30
CA LEU A 541 24.20 22.72 26.01
C LEU A 541 22.72 22.47 25.70
N GLN A 542 21.91 22.08 26.69
CA GLN A 542 20.45 21.94 26.54
C GLN A 542 19.78 23.26 26.19
N GLU A 543 20.15 24.36 26.88
CA GLU A 543 19.63 25.70 26.58
C GLU A 543 20.06 26.15 25.16
N ASN A 544 21.31 25.93 24.76
CA ASN A 544 21.76 26.23 23.41
C ASN A 544 21.04 25.37 22.38
N LYS A 545 20.89 24.06 22.60
CA LYS A 545 20.10 23.19 21.75
C LYS A 545 18.70 23.76 21.50
N LYS A 546 18.01 24.17 22.58
CA LYS A 546 16.68 24.77 22.52
C LYS A 546 16.69 26.08 21.75
N LYS A 547 17.65 26.97 22.03
CA LYS A 547 17.78 28.27 21.40
C LYS A 547 17.96 28.20 19.88
N PHE A 548 18.73 27.22 19.42
CA PHE A 548 19.00 27.01 18.00
C PHE A 548 18.10 25.98 17.33
N ALA A 549 17.10 25.45 18.05
CA ALA A 549 16.11 24.49 17.56
C ALA A 549 16.71 23.29 16.80
N VAL A 550 17.84 22.76 17.29
CA VAL A 550 18.54 21.61 16.68
C VAL A 550 18.11 20.31 17.37
N ASP A 551 16.89 19.85 17.10
CA ASP A 551 16.27 18.70 17.78
C ASP A 551 17.04 17.38 17.57
N HIS A 552 17.67 17.21 16.41
CA HIS A 552 18.50 16.05 16.06
C HIS A 552 19.87 16.02 16.73
N LEU A 553 20.22 17.02 17.55
CA LEU A 553 21.34 16.99 18.47
C LEU A 553 20.93 16.23 19.74
N GLU A 554 21.58 15.11 20.02
CA GLU A 554 21.36 14.30 21.22
C GLU A 554 22.49 14.54 22.23
N ILE A 555 22.12 14.82 23.46
CA ILE A 555 23.08 15.14 24.54
C ILE A 555 23.26 13.88 25.40
N ILE A 556 24.50 13.44 25.51
CA ILE A 556 24.90 12.26 26.26
C ILE A 556 25.74 12.70 27.45
N GLU A 557 25.16 12.62 28.65
CA GLU A 557 25.90 12.88 29.88
C GLU A 557 26.80 11.69 30.18
N GLY A 558 28.12 11.90 30.15
CA GLY A 558 29.07 10.83 30.40
C GLY A 558 30.47 11.13 29.91
N THR A 559 31.34 10.14 30.04
CA THR A 559 32.75 10.19 29.64
C THR A 559 33.00 9.24 28.47
N ALA A 560 33.74 9.70 27.47
CA ALA A 560 34.23 8.82 26.42
C ALA A 560 35.48 8.03 26.92
N PRO A 561 35.66 6.76 26.53
CA PRO A 561 34.93 6.05 25.45
C PRO A 561 33.58 5.41 25.87
N GLU A 562 33.32 5.18 27.17
CA GLU A 562 32.17 4.39 27.64
C GLU A 562 30.83 4.91 27.11
N ALA A 563 30.64 6.23 27.12
CA ALA A 563 29.41 6.89 26.63
C ALA A 563 29.19 6.72 25.12
N LEU A 564 30.20 6.25 24.37
CA LEU A 564 30.13 6.07 22.91
C LEU A 564 29.70 4.66 22.51
N GLU A 565 29.80 3.66 23.39
CA GLU A 565 29.65 2.23 23.04
C GLU A 565 28.28 1.91 22.42
N ALA A 566 27.19 2.41 23.02
CA ALA A 566 25.81 2.14 22.58
C ALA A 566 25.32 3.05 21.43
N LEU A 567 26.10 4.06 21.03
CA LEU A 567 25.67 5.02 20.01
C LEU A 567 25.78 4.42 18.60
N PRO A 568 24.97 4.88 17.64
CA PRO A 568 25.07 4.47 16.23
C PRO A 568 26.45 4.74 15.63
N VAL A 569 26.83 4.01 14.58
CA VAL A 569 28.11 4.14 13.90
C VAL A 569 28.32 5.59 13.39
N PRO A 570 29.38 6.31 13.82
CA PRO A 570 29.64 7.67 13.38
C PRO A 570 30.33 7.70 12.01
N THR A 571 30.05 8.73 11.23
CA THR A 571 30.80 9.07 10.02
C THR A 571 31.97 10.01 10.33
N HIS A 572 31.78 10.87 11.34
CA HIS A 572 32.73 11.89 11.76
C HIS A 572 32.80 11.98 13.26
N ALA A 573 33.94 12.39 13.78
CA ALA A 573 34.12 12.74 15.19
C ALA A 573 34.93 14.02 15.35
N PHE A 574 34.44 14.91 16.22
CA PHE A 574 35.21 16.02 16.74
C PHE A 574 35.59 15.73 18.20
N ILE A 575 36.84 15.97 18.55
CA ILE A 575 37.38 15.79 19.90
C ILE A 575 37.87 17.13 20.41
N GLY A 576 37.06 17.77 21.27
CA GLY A 576 37.40 19.02 21.97
C GLY A 576 38.10 18.79 23.30
N GLY A 577 37.92 17.60 23.89
CA GLY A 577 38.54 17.17 25.13
C GLY A 577 38.43 15.68 25.37
N SER A 578 39.51 14.97 25.66
CA SER A 578 39.56 13.52 25.83
C SER A 578 39.56 13.04 27.27
N ALA A 579 39.65 13.94 28.24
CA ALA A 579 39.77 13.61 29.68
C ALA A 579 40.90 12.62 30.01
N GLY A 580 41.93 12.49 29.16
CA GLY A 580 43.05 11.57 29.29
C GLY A 580 42.88 10.20 28.62
N ASN A 581 41.73 9.98 27.93
CA ASN A 581 41.40 8.70 27.28
C ASN A 581 41.49 8.77 25.74
N LEU A 582 42.40 9.62 25.22
CA LEU A 582 42.44 9.88 23.78
C LEU A 582 42.70 8.62 22.95
N LYS A 583 43.61 7.75 23.41
CA LYS A 583 43.93 6.52 22.70
C LYS A 583 42.73 5.58 22.62
N GLU A 584 42.09 5.31 23.75
CA GLU A 584 40.91 4.43 23.85
C GLU A 584 39.73 4.96 23.01
N ILE A 585 39.53 6.28 22.99
CA ILE A 585 38.53 6.94 22.15
C ILE A 585 38.81 6.68 20.66
N LEU A 586 40.04 6.91 20.19
CA LEU A 586 40.43 6.72 18.80
C LEU A 586 40.33 5.24 18.39
N GLU A 587 40.75 4.29 19.25
CA GLU A 587 40.60 2.85 19.02
C GLU A 587 39.11 2.45 18.90
N LEU A 588 38.22 2.98 19.74
CA LEU A 588 36.79 2.72 19.65
C LEU A 588 36.20 3.31 18.35
N LEU A 589 36.55 4.52 17.98
CA LEU A 589 36.07 5.17 16.77
C LEU A 589 36.44 4.35 15.52
N LEU A 590 37.68 3.88 15.41
CA LEU A 590 38.13 3.00 14.31
C LEU A 590 37.42 1.65 14.31
N ARG A 591 37.17 1.06 15.49
CA ARG A 591 36.40 -0.19 15.61
C ARG A 591 34.97 -0.02 15.11
N LYS A 592 34.31 1.11 15.42
CA LYS A 592 32.96 1.42 14.94
C LYS A 592 32.91 1.74 13.44
N ASN A 593 33.86 2.53 12.96
CA ASN A 593 33.96 2.89 11.54
C ASN A 593 35.45 3.01 11.14
N PRO A 594 35.99 2.02 10.42
CA PRO A 594 37.37 2.05 9.95
C PRO A 594 37.69 3.25 9.02
N ASN A 595 36.67 3.85 8.41
CA ASN A 595 36.80 4.99 7.50
C ASN A 595 36.36 6.32 8.14
N ILE A 596 36.35 6.42 9.47
CA ILE A 596 35.90 7.62 10.17
C ILE A 596 36.83 8.83 9.90
N ARG A 597 36.21 10.00 9.73
CA ARG A 597 36.94 11.25 9.72
C ARG A 597 36.98 11.87 11.12
N VAL A 598 38.19 12.16 11.62
CA VAL A 598 38.40 12.69 12.97
C VAL A 598 39.06 14.06 12.90
N VAL A 599 38.52 15.01 13.66
CA VAL A 599 39.17 16.31 13.93
C VAL A 599 39.38 16.44 15.43
N LEU A 600 40.60 16.69 15.85
CA LEU A 600 41.01 16.83 17.25
C LEU A 600 41.69 18.19 17.46
N ASN A 601 41.19 18.92 18.46
CA ASN A 601 41.83 20.17 18.90
C ASN A 601 42.68 19.95 20.16
N THR A 602 43.89 20.44 20.14
CA THR A 602 44.80 20.39 21.31
C THR A 602 45.36 21.77 21.64
N VAL A 603 45.42 22.09 22.92
CA VAL A 603 45.94 23.38 23.44
C VAL A 603 47.12 23.20 24.41
N THR A 604 47.36 21.96 24.89
CA THR A 604 48.47 21.64 25.77
C THR A 604 49.55 20.83 25.04
N VAL A 605 50.79 20.97 25.49
CA VAL A 605 51.93 20.23 24.90
C VAL A 605 51.78 18.72 25.13
N GLU A 606 51.21 18.33 26.29
CA GLU A 606 50.99 16.91 26.65
C GLU A 606 50.00 16.28 25.68
N THR A 607 48.83 16.90 25.45
CA THR A 607 47.79 16.39 24.53
C THR A 607 48.29 16.42 23.08
N LEU A 608 49.11 17.41 22.69
CA LEU A 608 49.73 17.47 21.37
C LEU A 608 50.64 16.25 21.13
N ALA A 609 51.52 15.94 22.11
CA ALA A 609 52.43 14.80 22.03
C ALA A 609 51.68 13.46 22.02
N GLU A 610 50.62 13.33 22.83
CA GLU A 610 49.74 12.15 22.85
C GLU A 610 49.04 11.97 21.51
N ALA A 611 48.45 13.02 20.93
CA ALA A 611 47.77 13.00 19.65
C ALA A 611 48.73 12.56 18.51
N ALA A 612 49.92 13.17 18.42
CA ALA A 612 50.92 12.78 17.43
C ALA A 612 51.32 11.30 17.57
N SER A 613 51.49 10.80 18.79
CA SER A 613 51.77 9.39 19.06
C SER A 613 50.64 8.46 18.65
N CYS A 614 49.38 8.81 18.95
CA CYS A 614 48.21 8.00 18.64
C CYS A 614 47.99 7.90 17.13
N PHE A 615 47.96 9.00 16.40
CA PHE A 615 47.79 8.99 14.94
C PHE A 615 48.94 8.28 14.20
N LYS A 616 50.15 8.26 14.78
CA LYS A 616 51.25 7.48 14.24
C LYS A 616 51.09 5.98 14.45
N LYS A 617 50.48 5.53 15.53
CA LYS A 617 50.40 4.11 15.92
C LYS A 617 49.12 3.42 15.47
N LEU A 618 48.00 4.16 15.39
CA LEU A 618 46.71 3.63 15.03
C LEU A 618 46.49 3.62 13.51
N ALA A 619 45.44 2.93 13.04
CA ALA A 619 45.09 2.79 11.64
C ALA A 619 44.42 4.07 11.09
N PHE A 620 45.13 5.16 11.07
CA PHE A 620 44.76 6.41 10.40
C PHE A 620 45.77 6.72 9.26
N GLU A 621 45.28 7.39 8.24
CA GLU A 621 46.17 8.03 7.25
C GLU A 621 47.04 9.08 7.93
N GLU A 622 48.07 9.58 7.21
CA GLU A 622 48.95 10.64 7.73
C GLU A 622 48.11 11.88 8.08
N PRO A 623 48.12 12.34 9.36
CA PRO A 623 47.27 13.44 9.77
C PRO A 623 47.75 14.78 9.21
N GLU A 624 46.79 15.58 8.72
CA GLU A 624 47.03 17.02 8.49
C GLU A 624 47.06 17.73 9.84
N ILE A 625 48.08 18.52 10.11
CA ILE A 625 48.25 19.26 11.37
C ILE A 625 48.38 20.76 11.08
N VAL A 626 47.41 21.53 11.59
CA VAL A 626 47.39 22.98 11.43
C VAL A 626 47.51 23.65 12.80
N CYS A 627 48.45 24.60 12.94
CA CYS A 627 48.51 25.47 14.12
C CYS A 627 47.77 26.77 13.82
N LEU A 628 46.67 27.03 14.52
CA LEU A 628 45.88 28.25 14.42
C LEU A 628 46.17 29.18 15.59
N GLN A 629 46.64 30.41 15.26
CA GLN A 629 46.83 31.48 16.24
C GLN A 629 45.99 32.70 15.87
N ALA A 630 45.11 33.09 16.76
CA ALA A 630 44.22 34.22 16.56
C ALA A 630 44.51 35.33 17.58
N SER A 631 44.32 36.59 17.16
CA SER A 631 44.34 37.76 18.06
C SER A 631 43.17 38.67 17.76
N ASN A 632 42.46 39.04 18.79
CA ASN A 632 41.26 39.87 18.66
C ASN A 632 41.49 41.28 19.23
N ALA A 633 41.03 42.30 18.51
CA ALA A 633 41.13 43.67 18.96
C ALA A 633 40.14 43.96 20.11
N LYS A 634 40.64 44.45 21.23
CA LYS A 634 39.85 44.92 22.36
C LYS A 634 39.98 46.41 22.51
N LYS A 635 38.87 47.16 22.58
CA LYS A 635 38.85 48.59 22.79
C LYS A 635 39.43 48.92 24.16
N ALA A 636 40.45 49.80 24.18
CA ALA A 636 41.07 50.31 25.38
C ALA A 636 41.17 51.84 25.25
N GLY A 637 40.25 52.55 25.85
CA GLY A 637 40.10 53.99 25.71
C GLY A 637 39.79 54.42 24.28
N ARG A 638 40.73 55.17 23.63
CA ARG A 638 40.62 55.62 22.23
C ARG A 638 41.32 54.68 21.23
N SER A 639 42.00 53.67 21.73
CA SER A 639 42.82 52.73 20.91
C SER A 639 42.25 51.32 20.97
N HIS A 640 42.77 50.42 20.12
CA HIS A 640 42.45 49.00 20.13
C HIS A 640 43.74 48.20 20.43
N LEU A 641 43.69 47.36 21.44
CA LEU A 641 44.77 46.41 21.77
C LEU A 641 44.48 45.07 21.17
N MET A 642 45.49 44.48 20.51
CA MET A 642 45.42 43.09 20.04
C MET A 642 45.70 42.14 21.20
N ILE A 643 44.71 41.33 21.53
CA ILE A 643 44.79 40.32 22.58
C ILE A 643 44.95 38.97 21.91
N ALA A 644 46.11 38.34 22.11
CA ALA A 644 46.42 37.02 21.58
C ALA A 644 45.64 35.94 22.33
N GLN A 645 45.17 34.97 21.61
CA GLN A 645 44.61 33.72 22.16
C GLN A 645 45.68 32.64 22.20
N ASN A 646 45.48 31.57 22.98
CA ASN A 646 46.38 30.43 22.97
C ASN A 646 46.37 29.79 21.56
N PRO A 647 47.55 29.39 21.03
CA PRO A 647 47.58 28.57 19.83
C PRO A 647 46.83 27.26 20.01
N VAL A 648 46.09 26.86 18.99
CA VAL A 648 45.38 25.58 18.94
C VAL A 648 45.92 24.77 17.78
N TYR A 649 46.32 23.53 18.04
CA TYR A 649 46.72 22.60 17.00
C TYR A 649 45.51 21.76 16.62
N ILE A 650 45.16 21.77 15.35
CA ILE A 650 44.03 21.02 14.78
C ILE A 650 44.62 19.85 14.01
N PHE A 651 44.32 18.63 14.46
CA PHE A 651 44.66 17.38 13.77
C PHE A 651 43.43 16.94 12.96
N THR A 652 43.66 16.61 11.71
CA THR A 652 42.63 16.03 10.84
C THR A 652 43.16 14.72 10.28
N ALA A 653 42.42 13.63 10.51
CA ALA A 653 42.83 12.32 10.01
C ALA A 653 41.63 11.53 9.50
N GLN A 654 41.85 10.73 8.47
CA GLN A 654 40.90 9.75 7.94
C GLN A 654 41.33 8.37 8.45
N GLY A 655 40.35 7.59 8.95
CA GLY A 655 40.56 6.18 9.22
C GLY A 655 40.86 5.43 7.92
N GLY A 656 41.79 4.48 7.96
CA GLY A 656 42.20 3.72 6.79
C GLY A 656 43.46 2.89 7.11
N ALA A 657 43.71 1.84 6.35
CA ALA A 657 44.97 1.10 6.44
C ALA A 657 46.12 2.02 5.94
N LYS A 658 47.20 2.10 6.72
CA LYS A 658 48.43 2.70 6.20
C LYS A 658 48.90 1.83 5.04
N GLU A 659 49.16 2.47 3.87
CA GLU A 659 49.86 1.82 2.76
C GLU A 659 51.23 1.33 3.18
#